data_c60d759ed919272b3ab5c1acd558e4c6
#
_entry.id   c60d759ed919272b3ab5c1acd558e4c6
#
_cell.length_a   1.000
_cell.length_b   1.000
_cell.length_c   1.000
_cell.angle_alpha   90.00
_cell.angle_beta   90.00
_cell.angle_gamma   90.00
#
_symmetry.space_group_name_H-M   'P 1'
#
loop_
_entity.id
_entity.type
_entity.pdbx_description
1 polymer ?
#
loop_
_entity_poly.entity_id
_entity_poly.type
_entity_poly.pdbx_seq_one_letter_code
_entity_poly.pdbx_strand_id
1 'polypeptide(L)'
;YLPALKYDLGSITTKIRLDYCDVVMTLAEERYFKPQFDWNDSHGLIYGCDNLGRGLQPLQYLDYFRAMSWHTAPGNDAPARGSSFIQTKVSSSIAHLYNRPRTWLEAFHSMGWGSKTEWLTEQIDHHFMAGGNLVCLHGLYYSTHGGWWEWAPPSFHFRMPYWPHMKKWLEYSQRLSFVLSQGYHVCDIAILYPTETLQAFSPAKIDQNYDFSYTTPLTNAGLDYDFIDSRSLLQCEIGNNALNINGESYKILLLKDIRAIRYDVLLKIRDFYRNGGIVIAIGQLPEASDLNGSNDPEVDKVVKEIFGMTAPQTETITTKAQKNPQGGLGMYMYDTKNLIPLIHRTVNVDFKPANGAGKILHRRTPDRDIYMAMNVKPGTECFFRSFGKVELWDAFNGSIQELPVTKVTDKGTYIRLTAPYNRSSLIVFSPGEPTLDTTPRTTPIMQDTLPIEGEWEVEMVPTLNNKWGDFRLPASDEMIGPEVRQFRYMPQKTLGKIKNWMQPTFNDESWPQATYGFGTPMEVLIDSSMQKVDGLAAAVANGSLKGWQPYSYSWQYGVENAPGSQGYHGLKGRLENNFLILDKSRNMLFRTHFYVPETGEYVLFTGNTEPNGIYIDNAPLQSEEITPVRTSDGQSETRRVLQLHKGWHTLLLIFTNTTDRPDSQRPNKMVDLRPRSAAVLVALADSALRSHTPYDSVIGMKWIGHLLFTNQEGRPQKTVYRFKTAPGLMAMELHIAGKLDKAWVNGTEIEAKTNIEVIDDAGHYRIVMPTALPQTSSVTLLITPEIGFDGAAAFIDPIRLICSTGLMEAGDWSKNGALLHYSGGMYYRRSINLTETDIARGVELDLGKVVSSCEIKVNGQSAGILIHSPFKTDITPYLHPGENRIEILVYSTLANHYQTIPSLYKGDPEAGLIGPVQLLLNRPSSTLMPAPSSSTESTTQSSNTATLSSKKGQNSSSVERKQSGRRGAPSSTSPGN
;
A
#
# COMPACT_ATOMS: atom_id res chain seq x y z
N TYR A 1 17.66 0.66 -45.19
CA TYR A 1 17.08 -0.30 -44.23
C TYR A 1 16.39 0.37 -43.02
N LEU A 2 16.70 1.64 -42.63
CA LEU A 2 16.03 2.33 -41.54
C LEU A 2 14.50 2.36 -41.62
N PRO A 3 13.84 2.42 -42.80
CA PRO A 3 12.39 2.32 -42.90
C PRO A 3 11.79 1.06 -42.23
N ALA A 4 12.56 -0.05 -42.16
CA ALA A 4 12.12 -1.29 -41.51
C ALA A 4 11.81 -1.12 -40.02
N LEU A 5 12.42 -0.13 -39.37
CA LEU A 5 12.13 0.17 -37.95
C LEU A 5 10.68 0.64 -37.72
N LYS A 6 10.08 1.25 -38.78
CA LYS A 6 8.72 1.77 -38.72
C LYS A 6 7.72 0.99 -39.56
N TYR A 7 8.16 0.50 -40.71
CA TYR A 7 7.31 -0.16 -41.69
C TYR A 7 7.72 -1.63 -41.88
N ASP A 8 6.79 -2.45 -42.33
CA ASP A 8 7.07 -3.81 -42.75
C ASP A 8 7.55 -3.78 -44.20
N LEU A 9 8.76 -4.26 -44.45
CA LEU A 9 9.42 -4.40 -45.76
C LEU A 9 9.48 -5.86 -46.21
N GLY A 10 8.64 -6.76 -45.66
CA GLY A 10 8.66 -8.19 -45.92
C GLY A 10 9.60 -8.93 -44.95
N SER A 11 10.01 -10.16 -45.32
CA SER A 11 10.76 -11.07 -44.45
C SER A 11 12.01 -10.47 -43.83
N ILE A 12 12.71 -9.58 -44.54
CA ILE A 12 13.93 -8.93 -44.04
C ILE A 12 13.71 -7.97 -42.85
N THR A 13 12.48 -7.50 -42.62
CA THR A 13 12.15 -6.53 -41.57
C THR A 13 12.59 -7.01 -40.20
N THR A 14 12.29 -8.24 -39.85
CA THR A 14 12.64 -8.88 -38.59
C THR A 14 14.14 -8.89 -38.34
N LYS A 15 14.92 -9.34 -39.33
CA LYS A 15 16.39 -9.32 -39.24
C LYS A 15 16.92 -7.91 -38.99
N ILE A 16 16.47 -6.92 -39.76
CA ILE A 16 16.94 -5.52 -39.61
C ILE A 16 16.66 -4.98 -38.21
N ARG A 17 15.49 -5.27 -37.66
CA ARG A 17 15.13 -4.82 -36.31
C ARG A 17 15.99 -5.48 -35.23
N LEU A 18 16.25 -6.79 -35.34
CA LEU A 18 17.12 -7.52 -34.42
C LEU A 18 18.57 -6.99 -34.51
N ASP A 19 19.13 -6.85 -35.71
CA ASP A 19 20.48 -6.32 -35.92
C ASP A 19 20.61 -4.88 -35.40
N TYR A 20 19.62 -4.02 -35.64
CA TYR A 20 19.59 -2.64 -35.12
C TYR A 20 19.57 -2.60 -33.59
N CYS A 21 18.68 -3.35 -32.97
CA CYS A 21 18.60 -3.40 -31.49
C CYS A 21 19.91 -3.93 -30.88
N ASP A 22 20.52 -4.93 -31.48
CA ASP A 22 21.80 -5.48 -31.01
C ASP A 22 22.94 -4.47 -31.10
N VAL A 23 23.07 -3.74 -32.22
CA VAL A 23 24.09 -2.70 -32.37
C VAL A 23 23.87 -1.55 -31.38
N VAL A 24 22.65 -1.06 -31.25
CA VAL A 24 22.33 0.06 -30.32
C VAL A 24 22.57 -0.36 -28.87
N MET A 25 22.15 -1.57 -28.50
CA MET A 25 22.35 -2.07 -27.15
C MET A 25 23.82 -2.30 -26.83
N THR A 26 24.61 -2.83 -27.79
CA THR A 26 26.07 -3.00 -27.64
C THR A 26 26.75 -1.66 -27.40
N LEU A 27 26.39 -0.62 -28.16
CA LEU A 27 26.91 0.74 -27.93
C LEU A 27 26.48 1.32 -26.57
N ALA A 28 25.25 1.07 -26.13
CA ALA A 28 24.78 1.48 -24.82
C ALA A 28 25.54 0.77 -23.69
N GLU A 29 25.80 -0.53 -23.85
CA GLU A 29 26.61 -1.29 -22.89
C GLU A 29 28.02 -0.72 -22.79
N GLU A 30 28.72 -0.54 -23.93
CA GLU A 30 30.10 -0.06 -23.97
C GLU A 30 30.28 1.35 -23.43
N ARG A 31 29.32 2.23 -23.68
CA ARG A 31 29.46 3.68 -23.45
C ARG A 31 28.71 4.20 -22.24
N TYR A 32 27.76 3.45 -21.72
CA TYR A 32 26.94 3.90 -20.61
C TYR A 32 26.91 2.89 -19.43
N PHE A 33 26.40 1.68 -19.63
CA PHE A 33 26.19 0.73 -18.53
C PHE A 33 27.51 0.18 -17.98
N LYS A 34 28.38 -0.33 -18.85
CA LYS A 34 29.65 -0.94 -18.44
C LYS A 34 30.60 0.05 -17.73
N PRO A 35 30.81 1.29 -18.20
CA PRO A 35 31.67 2.25 -17.49
C PRO A 35 31.17 2.56 -16.07
N GLN A 36 29.85 2.64 -15.85
CA GLN A 36 29.28 2.85 -14.52
C GLN A 36 29.50 1.61 -13.65
N PHE A 37 29.24 0.43 -14.19
CA PHE A 37 29.51 -0.82 -13.49
C PHE A 37 30.98 -0.94 -13.08
N ASP A 38 31.90 -0.80 -14.02
CA ASP A 38 33.35 -0.93 -13.77
C ASP A 38 33.83 0.07 -12.71
N TRP A 39 33.29 1.30 -12.73
CA TRP A 39 33.64 2.31 -11.73
C TRP A 39 33.15 1.91 -10.33
N ASN A 40 31.89 1.55 -10.20
CA ASN A 40 31.32 1.14 -8.90
C ASN A 40 32.00 -0.11 -8.34
N ASP A 41 32.19 -1.13 -9.19
CA ASP A 41 32.82 -2.40 -8.82
C ASP A 41 34.27 -2.21 -8.36
N SER A 42 35.05 -1.38 -9.08
CA SER A 42 36.45 -1.06 -8.73
C SER A 42 36.56 -0.29 -7.40
N HIS A 43 35.50 0.38 -6.95
CA HIS A 43 35.46 1.08 -5.66
C HIS A 43 34.77 0.27 -4.55
N GLY A 44 34.37 -0.98 -4.82
CA GLY A 44 33.69 -1.84 -3.86
C GLY A 44 32.29 -1.35 -3.48
N LEU A 45 31.63 -0.56 -4.35
CA LEU A 45 30.30 -0.04 -4.13
C LEU A 45 29.23 -1.00 -4.64
N ILE A 46 28.16 -1.16 -3.89
CA ILE A 46 26.97 -1.87 -4.37
C ILE A 46 26.22 -0.94 -5.32
N TYR A 47 26.18 -1.31 -6.58
CA TYR A 47 25.44 -0.62 -7.62
C TYR A 47 24.10 -1.33 -7.86
N GLY A 48 23.06 -0.86 -7.20
CA GLY A 48 21.66 -1.31 -7.36
C GLY A 48 20.90 -0.46 -8.37
N CYS A 49 19.67 -0.85 -8.66
CA CYS A 49 18.83 -0.16 -9.63
C CYS A 49 17.35 -0.20 -9.24
N ASP A 50 16.76 0.99 -9.17
CA ASP A 50 15.31 1.21 -9.13
C ASP A 50 14.82 1.49 -10.55
N ASN A 51 14.35 0.45 -11.25
CA ASN A 51 13.94 0.56 -12.63
C ASN A 51 12.43 0.54 -12.78
N LEU A 52 11.86 1.57 -13.40
CA LEU A 52 10.41 1.74 -13.58
C LEU A 52 9.75 0.61 -14.38
N GLY A 53 10.44 0.00 -15.33
CA GLY A 53 9.95 -1.16 -16.10
C GLY A 53 9.88 -2.43 -15.28
N ARG A 54 10.66 -2.51 -14.21
CA ARG A 54 10.63 -3.59 -13.20
C ARG A 54 10.68 -4.99 -13.79
N GLY A 55 11.36 -5.16 -14.94
CA GLY A 55 11.40 -6.42 -15.68
C GLY A 55 10.09 -6.85 -16.36
N LEU A 56 9.00 -6.06 -16.24
CA LEU A 56 7.77 -6.33 -16.97
C LEU A 56 7.77 -5.75 -18.39
N GLN A 57 8.76 -4.90 -18.70
CA GLN A 57 8.94 -4.26 -20.01
C GLN A 57 10.23 -4.76 -20.66
N PRO A 58 10.17 -5.88 -21.40
CA PRO A 58 11.39 -6.50 -21.94
C PRO A 58 12.17 -5.60 -22.90
N LEU A 59 11.50 -4.63 -23.55
CA LEU A 59 12.14 -3.69 -24.47
C LEU A 59 12.61 -2.39 -23.78
N GLN A 60 12.47 -2.25 -22.46
CA GLN A 60 13.06 -1.11 -21.78
C GLN A 60 14.59 -1.10 -22.03
N TYR A 61 15.12 0.06 -22.45
CA TYR A 61 16.49 0.20 -22.99
C TYR A 61 16.79 -0.65 -24.24
N LEU A 62 15.77 -1.11 -24.96
CA LEU A 62 15.77 -2.07 -26.05
C LEU A 62 16.03 -3.53 -25.64
N ASP A 63 16.70 -3.77 -24.53
CA ASP A 63 16.94 -5.10 -23.95
C ASP A 63 17.15 -4.96 -22.44
N TYR A 64 16.13 -5.31 -21.66
CA TYR A 64 16.14 -5.17 -20.21
C TYR A 64 17.22 -6.01 -19.54
N PHE A 65 17.37 -7.29 -19.96
CA PHE A 65 18.36 -8.19 -19.36
C PHE A 65 19.79 -7.70 -19.58
N ARG A 66 20.11 -7.30 -20.78
CA ARG A 66 21.44 -6.76 -21.10
C ARG A 66 21.76 -5.50 -20.32
N ALA A 67 20.79 -4.58 -20.21
CA ALA A 67 20.97 -3.35 -19.45
C ALA A 67 21.19 -3.63 -17.96
N MET A 68 20.34 -4.49 -17.35
CA MET A 68 20.39 -4.78 -15.92
C MET A 68 21.54 -5.69 -15.51
N SER A 69 22.12 -6.47 -16.41
CA SER A 69 23.31 -7.29 -16.12
C SER A 69 24.54 -6.48 -15.67
N TRP A 70 24.58 -5.19 -15.99
CA TRP A 70 25.64 -4.25 -15.60
C TRP A 70 25.41 -3.58 -14.24
N HIS A 71 24.74 -4.28 -13.31
CA HIS A 71 24.59 -3.89 -11.92
C HIS A 71 25.19 -4.96 -11.00
N THR A 72 25.85 -4.55 -9.91
CA THR A 72 26.37 -5.49 -8.90
C THR A 72 25.23 -6.08 -8.05
N ALA A 73 24.10 -5.38 -7.97
CA ALA A 73 22.85 -5.83 -7.37
C ALA A 73 21.68 -5.46 -8.30
N PRO A 74 21.43 -6.25 -9.37
CA PRO A 74 20.27 -6.05 -10.20
C PRO A 74 19.01 -5.99 -9.34
N GLY A 75 18.12 -5.02 -9.62
CA GLY A 75 17.02 -4.77 -8.71
C GLY A 75 15.78 -4.21 -9.37
N ASN A 76 14.81 -3.90 -8.55
CA ASN A 76 13.56 -3.32 -8.98
C ASN A 76 12.91 -2.49 -7.86
N ASP A 77 12.13 -1.51 -8.29
CA ASP A 77 11.13 -0.86 -7.48
C ASP A 77 10.01 -1.88 -7.16
N ALA A 78 9.86 -2.22 -5.88
CA ALA A 78 8.89 -3.17 -5.38
C ALA A 78 7.79 -2.43 -4.59
N PRO A 79 6.86 -1.78 -5.30
CA PRO A 79 5.88 -0.90 -4.67
C PRO A 79 4.91 -1.67 -3.78
N ALA A 80 3.81 -1.01 -3.49
CA ALA A 80 2.72 -1.36 -2.61
C ALA A 80 2.39 -2.84 -2.46
N ARG A 81 1.62 -3.14 -1.43
CA ARG A 81 1.04 -4.46 -1.14
C ARG A 81 0.41 -5.08 -2.38
N GLY A 82 0.82 -6.30 -2.71
CA GLY A 82 0.36 -7.03 -3.90
C GLY A 82 1.15 -6.71 -5.17
N SER A 83 2.30 -6.04 -5.07
CA SER A 83 3.23 -5.90 -6.19
C SER A 83 3.67 -7.26 -6.72
N SER A 84 4.00 -7.30 -7.98
CA SER A 84 4.21 -8.53 -8.71
C SER A 84 5.43 -9.30 -8.21
N PHE A 85 5.25 -10.55 -7.82
CA PHE A 85 6.31 -11.54 -7.60
C PHE A 85 7.28 -11.60 -8.80
N ILE A 86 6.75 -11.46 -10.02
CA ILE A 86 7.48 -11.57 -11.27
C ILE A 86 8.55 -10.49 -11.40
N GLN A 87 8.29 -9.27 -10.95
CA GLN A 87 9.24 -8.15 -11.00
C GLN A 87 10.54 -8.51 -10.28
N THR A 88 10.42 -8.97 -9.03
CA THR A 88 11.57 -9.41 -8.25
C THR A 88 12.21 -10.68 -8.84
N LYS A 89 11.40 -11.61 -9.40
CA LYS A 89 11.91 -12.83 -10.03
C LYS A 89 12.74 -12.55 -11.29
N VAL A 90 12.37 -11.55 -12.09
CA VAL A 90 13.22 -11.12 -13.22
C VAL A 90 14.57 -10.60 -12.72
N SER A 91 14.57 -9.74 -11.70
CA SER A 91 15.80 -9.17 -11.12
C SER A 91 16.70 -10.25 -10.50
N SER A 92 16.11 -11.20 -9.75
CA SER A 92 16.87 -12.31 -9.15
C SER A 92 17.42 -13.27 -10.21
N SER A 93 16.66 -13.53 -11.27
CA SER A 93 17.14 -14.33 -12.42
C SER A 93 18.38 -13.71 -13.07
N ILE A 94 18.39 -12.40 -13.27
CA ILE A 94 19.58 -11.68 -13.74
C ILE A 94 20.75 -11.85 -12.76
N ALA A 95 20.49 -11.71 -11.46
CA ALA A 95 21.53 -11.90 -10.44
C ALA A 95 22.13 -13.31 -10.47
N HIS A 96 21.32 -14.36 -10.60
CA HIS A 96 21.75 -15.76 -10.72
C HIS A 96 22.60 -15.99 -11.98
N LEU A 97 22.09 -15.60 -13.15
CA LEU A 97 22.74 -15.83 -14.44
C LEU A 97 24.06 -15.07 -14.60
N TYR A 98 24.20 -13.90 -14.00
CA TYR A 98 25.41 -13.07 -14.09
C TYR A 98 26.28 -13.14 -12.82
N ASN A 99 26.04 -14.13 -11.94
CA ASN A 99 26.78 -14.37 -10.71
C ASN A 99 26.87 -13.13 -9.81
N ARG A 100 25.71 -12.46 -9.56
CA ARG A 100 25.60 -11.33 -8.66
C ARG A 100 25.14 -11.83 -7.28
N PRO A 101 25.81 -11.39 -6.18
CA PRO A 101 25.49 -11.91 -4.85
C PRO A 101 24.18 -11.39 -4.26
N ARG A 102 23.67 -10.27 -4.80
CA ARG A 102 22.52 -9.55 -4.25
C ARG A 102 21.51 -9.21 -5.32
N THR A 103 20.23 -9.22 -4.92
CA THR A 103 19.11 -8.66 -5.67
C THR A 103 18.52 -7.52 -4.86
N TRP A 104 18.61 -6.29 -5.38
CA TRP A 104 18.18 -5.08 -4.72
C TRP A 104 16.65 -4.88 -4.83
N LEU A 105 16.04 -4.33 -3.78
CA LEU A 105 14.62 -4.01 -3.72
C LEU A 105 14.43 -2.61 -3.12
N GLU A 106 13.79 -1.72 -3.85
CA GLU A 106 13.11 -0.59 -3.21
C GLU A 106 11.74 -1.07 -2.73
N ALA A 107 11.54 -1.12 -1.42
CA ALA A 107 10.39 -1.78 -0.85
C ALA A 107 9.44 -0.82 -0.14
N PHE A 108 8.12 -1.10 -0.25
CA PHE A 108 7.01 -0.54 0.53
C PHE A 108 6.49 0.82 0.10
N HIS A 109 7.05 1.53 -0.88
CA HIS A 109 6.47 2.78 -1.31
C HIS A 109 4.99 2.61 -1.73
N SER A 110 4.19 3.63 -1.51
CA SER A 110 2.74 3.62 -1.82
C SER A 110 1.89 2.61 -1.04
N MET A 111 2.41 1.98 0.02
CA MET A 111 1.60 1.13 0.90
C MET A 111 0.66 1.94 1.80
N GLY A 112 0.91 3.24 1.94
CA GLY A 112 0.08 4.17 2.68
C GLY A 112 0.44 4.32 4.15
N TRP A 113 -0.15 5.35 4.79
CA TRP A 113 0.06 5.65 6.21
C TRP A 113 -0.49 4.58 7.15
N GLY A 114 -1.42 3.75 6.66
CA GLY A 114 -1.99 2.60 7.38
C GLY A 114 -1.20 1.30 7.26
N SER A 115 0.07 1.34 6.83
CA SER A 115 0.90 0.14 6.69
C SER A 115 1.16 -0.50 8.04
N LYS A 116 0.60 -1.70 8.24
CA LYS A 116 0.73 -2.52 9.46
C LYS A 116 2.01 -3.35 9.40
N THR A 117 2.60 -3.65 10.55
CA THR A 117 3.80 -4.51 10.64
C THR A 117 3.59 -5.90 10.03
N GLU A 118 2.38 -6.44 10.14
CA GLU A 118 1.98 -7.69 9.50
C GLU A 118 2.08 -7.60 7.97
N TRP A 119 1.62 -6.49 7.35
CA TRP A 119 1.74 -6.29 5.90
C TRP A 119 3.19 -6.15 5.44
N LEU A 120 4.04 -5.50 6.25
CA LEU A 120 5.47 -5.41 5.96
C LEU A 120 6.11 -6.80 5.95
N THR A 121 5.72 -7.66 6.89
CA THR A 121 6.21 -9.04 6.99
C THR A 121 5.75 -9.90 5.81
N GLU A 122 4.45 -9.87 5.49
CA GLU A 122 3.91 -10.60 4.34
C GLU A 122 4.55 -10.16 3.02
N GLN A 123 4.74 -8.86 2.84
CA GLN A 123 5.29 -8.32 1.59
C GLN A 123 6.77 -8.66 1.44
N ILE A 124 7.55 -8.55 2.51
CA ILE A 124 8.98 -8.88 2.43
C ILE A 124 9.21 -10.39 2.22
N ASP A 125 8.39 -11.25 2.83
CA ASP A 125 8.43 -12.69 2.59
C ASP A 125 8.18 -13.03 1.11
N HIS A 126 7.24 -12.35 0.48
CA HIS A 126 6.99 -12.47 -0.96
C HIS A 126 8.21 -12.11 -1.81
N HIS A 127 8.93 -11.04 -1.45
CA HIS A 127 10.12 -10.62 -2.19
C HIS A 127 11.31 -11.54 -1.93
N PHE A 128 11.51 -11.98 -0.71
CA PHE A 128 12.54 -12.99 -0.40
C PHE A 128 12.27 -14.30 -1.14
N MET A 129 11.01 -14.74 -1.19
CA MET A 129 10.59 -15.93 -1.95
C MET A 129 10.89 -15.80 -3.45
N ALA A 130 10.83 -14.59 -4.01
CA ALA A 130 11.20 -14.32 -5.41
C ALA A 130 12.70 -14.12 -5.62
N GLY A 131 13.52 -14.23 -4.58
CA GLY A 131 14.99 -14.11 -4.62
C GLY A 131 15.54 -12.71 -4.34
N GLY A 132 14.67 -11.71 -4.00
CA GLY A 132 15.14 -10.42 -3.51
C GLY A 132 15.76 -10.54 -2.13
N ASN A 133 16.96 -9.97 -1.91
CA ASN A 133 17.69 -10.18 -0.67
C ASN A 133 18.50 -8.97 -0.18
N LEU A 134 18.38 -7.81 -0.84
CA LEU A 134 18.96 -6.53 -0.40
C LEU A 134 17.85 -5.48 -0.38
N VAL A 135 17.34 -5.19 0.82
CA VAL A 135 16.15 -4.35 1.01
C VAL A 135 16.54 -2.90 1.28
N CYS A 136 16.02 -1.98 0.46
CA CYS A 136 16.06 -0.54 0.66
C CYS A 136 14.63 -0.08 0.99
N LEU A 137 14.43 0.43 2.21
CA LEU A 137 13.12 0.85 2.67
C LEU A 137 12.74 2.21 2.07
N HIS A 138 11.64 2.27 1.36
CA HIS A 138 11.06 3.54 0.92
C HIS A 138 9.89 3.90 1.84
N GLY A 139 10.01 4.94 2.64
CA GLY A 139 11.11 5.90 2.63
C GLY A 139 11.37 6.47 4.01
N LEU A 140 12.21 7.48 4.05
CA LEU A 140 12.53 8.24 5.26
C LEU A 140 12.25 9.71 4.97
N TYR A 141 11.06 10.19 5.35
CA TYR A 141 10.64 11.55 5.07
C TYR A 141 11.19 12.52 6.11
N TYR A 142 11.64 13.69 5.66
CA TYR A 142 12.06 14.78 6.55
C TYR A 142 10.93 15.23 7.47
N SER A 143 9.71 15.34 6.94
CA SER A 143 8.51 15.69 7.69
C SER A 143 7.35 14.77 7.35
N THR A 144 6.54 14.42 8.37
CA THR A 144 5.24 13.76 8.22
C THR A 144 4.10 14.66 8.68
N HIS A 145 4.39 15.91 9.00
CA HIS A 145 3.41 16.88 9.48
C HIS A 145 2.70 17.54 8.29
N GLY A 146 1.37 17.43 8.24
CA GLY A 146 0.53 18.09 7.27
C GLY A 146 0.51 17.51 5.85
N GLY A 147 1.08 16.33 5.61
CA GLY A 147 0.98 15.61 4.33
C GLY A 147 1.58 16.32 3.10
N TRP A 148 2.32 17.37 3.30
CA TRP A 148 2.75 18.29 2.24
C TRP A 148 3.72 17.66 1.22
N TRP A 149 4.60 16.76 1.67
CA TRP A 149 5.53 15.99 0.84
C TRP A 149 5.16 14.50 0.81
N GLU A 150 3.88 14.22 0.79
CA GLU A 150 3.39 12.87 0.77
C GLU A 150 3.60 12.25 -0.61
N TRP A 151 4.78 11.71 -0.81
CA TRP A 151 5.04 10.87 -1.96
C TRP A 151 5.27 9.43 -1.50
N ALA A 152 4.29 8.56 -1.83
CA ALA A 152 4.43 7.13 -1.64
C ALA A 152 4.78 6.66 -0.20
N PRO A 153 4.04 7.05 0.87
CA PRO A 153 4.26 6.55 2.23
C PRO A 153 4.21 5.00 2.29
N PRO A 154 4.75 4.37 3.34
CA PRO A 154 5.00 4.87 4.69
C PRO A 154 6.34 5.58 4.85
N SER A 155 6.55 6.17 6.05
CA SER A 155 7.84 6.71 6.47
C SER A 155 8.41 5.89 7.63
N PHE A 156 9.56 5.27 7.42
CA PHE A 156 10.20 4.38 8.40
C PHE A 156 11.12 5.14 9.33
N HIS A 157 10.57 5.83 10.33
CA HIS A 157 11.33 6.53 11.37
C HIS A 157 10.51 6.68 12.65
N PHE A 158 11.09 7.39 13.65
CA PHE A 158 10.56 7.53 15.00
C PHE A 158 9.13 8.11 15.10
N ARG A 159 8.59 8.72 14.05
CA ARG A 159 7.19 9.20 14.02
C ARG A 159 6.17 8.10 13.72
N MET A 160 6.58 6.96 13.15
CA MET A 160 5.67 5.81 13.04
C MET A 160 5.35 5.26 14.42
N PRO A 161 4.07 5.12 14.79
CA PRO A 161 3.70 4.67 16.13
C PRO A 161 4.38 3.39 16.58
N TYR A 162 4.50 2.39 15.70
CA TYR A 162 5.13 1.10 16.01
C TYR A 162 6.67 1.11 15.91
N TRP A 163 7.31 2.27 15.72
CA TRP A 163 8.77 2.36 15.63
C TRP A 163 9.53 1.68 16.80
N PRO A 164 9.06 1.75 18.06
CA PRO A 164 9.72 1.04 19.16
C PRO A 164 9.83 -0.47 18.93
N HIS A 165 8.92 -1.09 18.16
CA HIS A 165 8.90 -2.51 17.84
C HIS A 165 9.61 -2.84 16.50
N MET A 166 10.03 -1.84 15.71
CA MET A 166 10.67 -2.05 14.40
C MET A 166 11.95 -2.85 14.47
N LYS A 167 12.69 -2.78 15.58
CA LYS A 167 13.88 -3.60 15.77
C LYS A 167 13.61 -5.10 15.55
N LYS A 168 12.46 -5.60 16.03
CA LYS A 168 12.04 -7.00 15.87
C LYS A 168 11.86 -7.37 14.39
N TRP A 169 11.24 -6.48 13.60
CA TRP A 169 11.07 -6.68 12.17
C TRP A 169 12.39 -6.56 11.40
N LEU A 170 13.26 -5.60 11.77
CA LEU A 170 14.58 -5.43 11.14
C LEU A 170 15.47 -6.65 11.36
N GLU A 171 15.49 -7.20 12.57
CA GLU A 171 16.23 -8.43 12.89
C GLU A 171 15.71 -9.62 12.09
N TYR A 172 14.41 -9.78 11.95
CA TYR A 172 13.77 -10.78 11.08
C TYR A 172 14.23 -10.63 9.63
N SER A 173 14.07 -9.46 9.07
CA SER A 173 14.45 -9.16 7.69
C SER A 173 15.97 -9.36 7.46
N GLN A 174 16.81 -8.94 8.41
CA GLN A 174 18.25 -9.10 8.35
C GLN A 174 18.66 -10.57 8.31
N ARG A 175 18.07 -11.44 9.18
CA ARG A 175 18.36 -12.88 9.18
C ARG A 175 17.97 -13.53 7.86
N LEU A 176 16.78 -13.24 7.32
CA LEU A 176 16.35 -13.74 6.00
C LEU A 176 17.28 -13.25 4.88
N SER A 177 17.59 -11.95 4.86
CA SER A 177 18.49 -11.35 3.87
C SER A 177 19.87 -12.04 3.88
N PHE A 178 20.43 -12.28 5.07
CA PHE A 178 21.70 -12.98 5.20
C PHE A 178 21.61 -14.43 4.74
N VAL A 179 20.67 -15.21 5.27
CA VAL A 179 20.57 -16.67 4.99
C VAL A 179 20.27 -16.92 3.51
N LEU A 180 19.33 -16.14 2.90
CA LEU A 180 18.93 -16.33 1.52
C LEU A 180 19.88 -15.68 0.49
N SER A 181 20.97 -15.05 0.94
CA SER A 181 22.08 -14.63 0.08
C SER A 181 23.24 -15.61 0.03
N GLN A 182 23.19 -16.71 0.83
CA GLN A 182 24.26 -17.68 0.86
C GLN A 182 24.17 -18.69 -0.30
N GLY A 183 25.35 -19.20 -0.74
CA GLY A 183 25.43 -20.20 -1.81
C GLY A 183 24.82 -19.73 -3.14
N TYR A 184 24.28 -20.68 -3.90
CA TYR A 184 23.61 -20.45 -5.17
C TYR A 184 22.15 -20.92 -5.13
N HIS A 185 21.36 -20.38 -6.04
CA HIS A 185 19.95 -20.73 -6.23
C HIS A 185 19.81 -22.11 -6.89
N VAL A 186 18.71 -22.80 -6.64
CA VAL A 186 18.44 -24.11 -7.22
C VAL A 186 17.01 -24.15 -7.79
N CYS A 187 16.89 -24.29 -9.10
CA CYS A 187 15.62 -24.62 -9.74
C CYS A 187 15.83 -25.45 -11.02
N ASP A 188 14.78 -26.16 -11.46
CA ASP A 188 14.87 -27.02 -12.63
C ASP A 188 14.41 -26.36 -13.95
N ILE A 189 13.81 -25.15 -13.88
CA ILE A 189 13.08 -24.54 -14.99
C ILE A 189 13.73 -23.20 -15.36
N ALA A 190 14.12 -23.06 -16.63
CA ALA A 190 14.42 -21.77 -17.27
C ALA A 190 13.28 -21.37 -18.22
N ILE A 191 12.97 -20.09 -18.27
CA ILE A 191 11.95 -19.50 -19.15
C ILE A 191 12.63 -18.47 -20.05
N LEU A 192 12.63 -18.70 -21.38
CA LEU A 192 13.24 -17.74 -22.30
C LEU A 192 12.50 -16.40 -22.25
N TYR A 193 13.25 -15.35 -21.97
CA TYR A 193 12.70 -13.99 -21.89
C TYR A 193 12.41 -13.46 -23.31
N PRO A 194 11.28 -12.80 -23.58
CA PRO A 194 10.74 -12.62 -24.93
C PRO A 194 11.33 -11.44 -25.73
N THR A 195 12.55 -10.98 -25.40
CA THR A 195 13.14 -9.76 -25.97
C THR A 195 13.15 -9.75 -27.50
N GLU A 196 13.72 -10.77 -28.14
CA GLU A 196 13.90 -10.81 -29.60
C GLU A 196 12.55 -10.86 -30.32
N THR A 197 11.58 -11.59 -29.80
CA THR A 197 10.22 -11.61 -30.34
C THR A 197 9.59 -10.22 -30.36
N LEU A 198 9.74 -9.46 -29.27
CA LEU A 198 9.19 -8.10 -29.18
C LEU A 198 9.97 -7.11 -30.05
N GLN A 199 11.29 -7.19 -30.09
CA GLN A 199 12.13 -6.39 -31.01
C GLN A 199 11.72 -6.60 -32.47
N ALA A 200 11.48 -7.82 -32.86
CA ALA A 200 11.14 -8.19 -34.23
C ALA A 200 9.74 -7.73 -34.64
N PHE A 201 8.73 -8.03 -33.83
CA PHE A 201 7.31 -7.89 -34.19
C PHE A 201 6.58 -6.75 -33.52
N SER A 202 7.11 -6.18 -32.45
CA SER A 202 6.44 -5.14 -31.63
C SER A 202 7.37 -4.04 -31.15
N PRO A 203 8.28 -3.48 -32.01
CA PRO A 203 9.33 -2.55 -31.58
C PRO A 203 8.79 -1.23 -31.00
N ALA A 204 7.54 -0.88 -31.30
CA ALA A 204 6.88 0.32 -30.75
C ALA A 204 6.35 0.14 -29.31
N LYS A 205 6.48 -1.07 -28.73
CA LYS A 205 5.94 -1.38 -27.40
C LYS A 205 7.00 -1.28 -26.29
N ILE A 206 7.88 -0.30 -26.37
CA ILE A 206 9.01 -0.11 -25.44
C ILE A 206 8.51 0.03 -23.98
N ASP A 207 7.44 0.79 -23.75
CA ASP A 207 6.91 1.07 -22.42
C ASP A 207 5.70 0.19 -22.05
N GLN A 208 5.49 -0.94 -22.76
CA GLN A 208 4.36 -1.81 -22.49
C GLN A 208 4.79 -3.03 -21.68
N ASN A 209 4.02 -3.31 -20.63
CA ASN A 209 4.20 -4.53 -19.84
C ASN A 209 3.86 -5.76 -20.68
N TYR A 210 4.73 -6.77 -20.61
CA TYR A 210 4.46 -8.09 -21.14
C TYR A 210 3.66 -8.91 -20.12
N ASP A 211 2.78 -9.80 -20.59
CA ASP A 211 1.98 -10.66 -19.73
C ASP A 211 2.76 -11.92 -19.32
N PHE A 212 3.29 -11.90 -18.11
CA PHE A 212 3.95 -13.04 -17.48
C PHE A 212 3.01 -13.85 -16.56
N SER A 213 1.71 -13.59 -16.54
CA SER A 213 0.77 -14.24 -15.61
C SER A 213 0.75 -15.77 -15.71
N TYR A 214 1.17 -16.33 -16.84
CA TYR A 214 1.31 -17.78 -17.04
C TYR A 214 2.30 -18.46 -16.11
N THR A 215 3.20 -17.71 -15.44
CA THR A 215 4.16 -18.24 -14.47
C THR A 215 3.56 -18.38 -13.07
N THR A 216 2.50 -17.65 -12.74
CA THR A 216 1.84 -17.68 -11.44
C THR A 216 1.38 -19.08 -11.01
N PRO A 217 0.79 -19.92 -11.88
CA PRO A 217 0.46 -21.31 -11.55
C PRO A 217 1.67 -22.16 -11.18
N LEU A 218 2.84 -21.94 -11.80
CA LEU A 218 4.08 -22.65 -11.46
C LEU A 218 4.50 -22.31 -10.01
N THR A 219 4.61 -21.02 -9.71
CA THR A 219 4.97 -20.55 -8.37
C THR A 219 4.02 -21.10 -7.31
N ASN A 220 2.70 -21.07 -7.55
CA ASN A 220 1.70 -21.55 -6.59
C ASN A 220 1.70 -23.07 -6.41
N ALA A 221 2.27 -23.83 -7.37
CA ALA A 221 2.43 -25.26 -7.28
C ALA A 221 3.77 -25.70 -6.65
N GLY A 222 4.59 -24.75 -6.19
CA GLY A 222 5.92 -25.02 -5.63
C GLY A 222 6.97 -25.35 -6.69
N LEU A 223 6.79 -24.86 -7.90
CA LEU A 223 7.76 -24.96 -8.99
C LEU A 223 8.45 -23.62 -9.19
N ASP A 224 9.69 -23.52 -8.73
CA ASP A 224 10.52 -22.34 -8.93
C ASP A 224 11.15 -22.33 -10.32
N TYR A 225 11.54 -21.17 -10.81
CA TYR A 225 12.08 -20.96 -12.16
C TYR A 225 12.95 -19.71 -12.21
N ASP A 226 13.82 -19.61 -13.21
CA ASP A 226 14.46 -18.37 -13.60
C ASP A 226 14.04 -17.97 -15.03
N PHE A 227 13.99 -16.66 -15.30
CA PHE A 227 14.03 -16.17 -16.67
C PHE A 227 15.45 -16.25 -17.19
N ILE A 228 15.65 -16.59 -18.47
CA ILE A 228 16.96 -16.65 -19.11
C ILE A 228 16.96 -15.83 -20.40
N ASP A 229 17.98 -15.02 -20.59
CA ASP A 229 18.19 -14.27 -21.83
C ASP A 229 19.03 -15.07 -22.84
N SER A 230 19.05 -14.64 -24.10
CA SER A 230 19.78 -15.26 -25.17
C SER A 230 21.27 -15.37 -24.93
N ARG A 231 21.89 -14.35 -24.32
CA ARG A 231 23.33 -14.33 -24.03
C ARG A 231 23.70 -15.37 -22.97
N SER A 232 22.97 -15.43 -21.88
CA SER A 232 23.17 -16.42 -20.82
C SER A 232 22.94 -17.82 -21.33
N LEU A 233 21.93 -18.04 -22.17
CA LEU A 233 21.65 -19.35 -22.78
C LEU A 233 22.81 -19.83 -23.67
N LEU A 234 23.45 -18.95 -24.43
CA LEU A 234 24.66 -19.29 -25.21
C LEU A 234 25.84 -19.66 -24.32
N GLN A 235 25.99 -19.02 -23.18
CA GLN A 235 27.06 -19.28 -22.22
C GLN A 235 26.85 -20.56 -21.40
N CYS A 236 25.63 -21.11 -21.33
CA CYS A 236 25.37 -22.35 -20.63
C CYS A 236 26.23 -23.49 -21.14
N GLU A 237 26.78 -24.32 -20.26
CA GLU A 237 27.33 -25.62 -20.58
C GLU A 237 26.22 -26.68 -20.62
N ILE A 238 26.21 -27.55 -21.63
CA ILE A 238 25.24 -28.63 -21.70
C ILE A 238 25.86 -29.90 -21.10
N GLY A 239 25.30 -30.37 -19.99
CA GLY A 239 25.75 -31.57 -19.31
C GLY A 239 24.70 -32.15 -18.39
N ASN A 240 24.69 -33.46 -18.19
CA ASN A 240 23.72 -34.16 -17.32
C ASN A 240 22.25 -33.85 -17.66
N ASN A 241 21.92 -33.73 -18.95
CA ASN A 241 20.60 -33.35 -19.45
C ASN A 241 20.13 -31.98 -18.97
N ALA A 242 21.04 -31.06 -18.66
CA ALA A 242 20.75 -29.73 -18.14
C ALA A 242 21.56 -28.65 -18.85
N LEU A 243 21.05 -27.40 -18.76
CA LEU A 243 21.75 -26.16 -19.06
C LEU A 243 22.39 -25.66 -17.76
N ASN A 244 23.72 -25.60 -17.71
CA ASN A 244 24.47 -25.25 -16.50
C ASN A 244 25.16 -23.90 -16.65
N ILE A 245 24.97 -23.00 -15.70
CA ILE A 245 25.60 -21.66 -15.67
C ILE A 245 25.68 -21.16 -14.21
N ASN A 246 26.88 -20.77 -13.76
CA ASN A 246 27.07 -20.10 -12.45
C ASN A 246 26.41 -20.81 -11.24
N GLY A 247 26.40 -22.15 -11.25
CA GLY A 247 25.78 -22.97 -10.20
C GLY A 247 24.33 -23.37 -10.48
N GLU A 248 23.63 -22.68 -11.38
CA GLU A 248 22.29 -23.06 -11.84
C GLU A 248 22.34 -24.28 -12.77
N SER A 249 21.28 -25.12 -12.76
CA SER A 249 21.19 -26.34 -13.55
C SER A 249 19.76 -26.62 -14.02
N TYR A 250 19.39 -26.08 -15.19
CA TYR A 250 18.03 -26.14 -15.71
C TYR A 250 17.82 -27.39 -16.57
N LYS A 251 16.86 -28.23 -16.21
CA LYS A 251 16.46 -29.44 -16.94
C LYS A 251 15.37 -29.19 -17.96
N ILE A 252 14.61 -28.11 -17.77
CA ILE A 252 13.49 -27.71 -18.61
C ILE A 252 13.71 -26.29 -19.10
N LEU A 253 13.57 -26.09 -20.44
CA LEU A 253 13.51 -24.77 -21.04
C LEU A 253 12.10 -24.54 -21.59
N LEU A 254 11.44 -23.46 -21.09
CA LEU A 254 10.11 -23.03 -21.56
C LEU A 254 10.25 -21.89 -22.59
N LEU A 255 9.54 -22.02 -23.71
CA LEU A 255 9.44 -21.02 -24.78
C LEU A 255 7.97 -20.58 -24.85
N LYS A 256 7.62 -19.41 -24.29
CA LYS A 256 6.24 -18.91 -24.33
C LYS A 256 6.09 -17.83 -25.40
N ASP A 257 5.31 -18.13 -26.44
CA ASP A 257 5.05 -17.26 -27.60
C ASP A 257 6.34 -16.71 -28.27
N ILE A 258 7.40 -17.51 -28.30
CA ILE A 258 8.66 -17.14 -28.94
C ILE A 258 8.54 -17.32 -30.46
N ARG A 259 8.35 -16.21 -31.18
CA ARG A 259 8.23 -16.18 -32.66
C ARG A 259 9.55 -15.84 -33.35
N ALA A 260 10.35 -14.96 -32.76
CA ALA A 260 11.69 -14.65 -33.23
C ALA A 260 12.73 -15.04 -32.20
N ILE A 261 13.83 -15.59 -32.67
CA ILE A 261 14.95 -16.05 -31.87
C ILE A 261 16.26 -15.88 -32.66
N ARG A 262 17.36 -15.59 -31.97
CA ARG A 262 18.67 -15.60 -32.62
C ARG A 262 19.00 -17.03 -33.08
N TYR A 263 19.56 -17.16 -34.29
CA TYR A 263 19.77 -18.48 -34.88
C TYR A 263 20.76 -19.34 -34.07
N ASP A 264 21.86 -18.74 -33.58
CA ASP A 264 22.82 -19.43 -32.69
C ASP A 264 22.20 -19.93 -31.39
N VAL A 265 21.28 -19.16 -30.81
CA VAL A 265 20.49 -19.54 -29.61
C VAL A 265 19.58 -20.73 -29.92
N LEU A 266 18.93 -20.74 -31.08
CA LEU A 266 18.09 -21.86 -31.50
C LEU A 266 18.94 -23.14 -31.72
N LEU A 267 20.14 -23.01 -32.27
CA LEU A 267 21.09 -24.13 -32.36
C LEU A 267 21.50 -24.66 -30.98
N LYS A 268 21.74 -23.77 -30.04
CA LYS A 268 22.03 -24.16 -28.64
C LYS A 268 20.86 -24.92 -28.00
N ILE A 269 19.62 -24.50 -28.23
CA ILE A 269 18.39 -25.18 -27.77
C ILE A 269 18.28 -26.56 -28.44
N ARG A 270 18.58 -26.71 -29.74
CA ARG A 270 18.63 -27.97 -30.42
C ARG A 270 19.67 -28.91 -29.77
N ASP A 271 20.86 -28.41 -29.50
CA ASP A 271 21.93 -29.19 -28.90
C ASP A 271 21.55 -29.62 -27.46
N PHE A 272 20.88 -28.78 -26.70
CA PHE A 272 20.30 -29.15 -25.40
C PHE A 272 19.27 -30.29 -25.55
N TYR A 273 18.33 -30.19 -26.51
CA TYR A 273 17.40 -31.26 -26.83
C TYR A 273 18.10 -32.54 -27.22
N ARG A 274 19.14 -32.48 -28.13
CA ARG A 274 19.92 -33.61 -28.54
C ARG A 274 20.64 -34.34 -27.41
N ASN A 275 21.03 -33.59 -26.35
CA ASN A 275 21.72 -34.11 -25.18
C ASN A 275 20.77 -34.49 -24.02
N GLY A 276 19.50 -34.79 -24.31
CA GLY A 276 18.55 -35.27 -23.32
C GLY A 276 17.75 -34.20 -22.57
N GLY A 277 17.91 -32.93 -22.93
CA GLY A 277 17.16 -31.80 -22.33
C GLY A 277 15.69 -31.78 -22.74
N ILE A 278 14.88 -31.09 -21.90
CA ILE A 278 13.44 -30.95 -22.11
C ILE A 278 13.15 -29.53 -22.61
N VAL A 279 12.57 -29.39 -23.80
CA VAL A 279 12.17 -28.09 -24.40
C VAL A 279 10.66 -28.08 -24.57
N ILE A 280 9.98 -27.11 -23.90
CA ILE A 280 8.52 -26.97 -23.98
C ILE A 280 8.19 -25.63 -24.60
N ALA A 281 7.54 -25.63 -25.76
CA ALA A 281 6.98 -24.44 -26.38
C ALA A 281 5.49 -24.35 -26.11
N ILE A 282 5.04 -23.13 -25.77
CA ILE A 282 3.65 -22.83 -25.45
C ILE A 282 3.14 -21.68 -26.31
N GLY A 283 2.03 -21.90 -27.03
CA GLY A 283 1.41 -20.93 -27.94
C GLY A 283 2.07 -20.86 -29.29
N GLN A 284 3.05 -20.00 -29.49
CA GLN A 284 3.75 -19.84 -30.80
C GLN A 284 5.09 -20.57 -30.83
N LEU A 285 5.50 -20.99 -32.01
CA LEU A 285 6.84 -21.53 -32.27
C LEU A 285 7.71 -20.51 -33.02
N PRO A 286 9.05 -20.59 -32.92
CA PRO A 286 9.94 -19.75 -33.71
C PRO A 286 9.72 -19.92 -35.23
N GLU A 287 9.62 -18.78 -35.93
CA GLU A 287 9.45 -18.68 -37.39
C GLU A 287 10.41 -17.67 -38.01
N ALA A 288 11.15 -16.93 -37.17
CA ALA A 288 12.02 -15.86 -37.64
C ALA A 288 13.35 -15.86 -36.87
N SER A 289 14.40 -15.40 -37.56
CA SER A 289 15.73 -15.21 -36.95
C SER A 289 16.43 -13.93 -37.42
N ASP A 290 17.58 -13.65 -36.82
CA ASP A 290 18.57 -12.67 -37.27
C ASP A 290 19.36 -13.13 -38.48
N LEU A 291 19.25 -14.40 -38.89
CA LEU A 291 19.92 -14.94 -40.07
C LEU A 291 19.20 -14.51 -41.36
N ASN A 292 17.92 -14.87 -41.53
CA ASN A 292 17.14 -14.65 -42.75
C ASN A 292 15.86 -13.82 -42.54
N GLY A 293 15.53 -13.43 -41.33
CA GLY A 293 14.30 -12.71 -41.01
C GLY A 293 13.09 -13.62 -40.78
N SER A 294 11.89 -13.19 -41.19
CA SER A 294 10.66 -13.97 -41.04
C SER A 294 10.55 -15.11 -42.07
N ASN A 295 9.85 -16.19 -41.69
CA ASN A 295 9.70 -17.42 -42.49
C ASN A 295 11.05 -18.04 -42.87
N ASP A 296 11.94 -18.11 -41.90
CA ASP A 296 13.29 -18.61 -42.06
C ASP A 296 13.30 -20.15 -42.19
N PRO A 297 13.69 -20.71 -43.36
CA PRO A 297 13.70 -22.16 -43.59
C PRO A 297 14.75 -22.90 -42.72
N GLU A 298 15.81 -22.22 -42.28
CA GLU A 298 16.79 -22.80 -41.39
C GLU A 298 16.21 -22.92 -39.96
N VAL A 299 15.41 -21.93 -39.50
CA VAL A 299 14.62 -22.01 -38.27
C VAL A 299 13.63 -23.17 -38.34
N ASP A 300 12.87 -23.31 -39.44
CA ASP A 300 11.91 -24.39 -39.63
C ASP A 300 12.54 -25.81 -39.56
N LYS A 301 13.74 -25.98 -40.07
CA LYS A 301 14.46 -27.26 -39.95
C LYS A 301 14.74 -27.65 -38.52
N VAL A 302 15.23 -26.69 -37.71
CA VAL A 302 15.59 -26.92 -36.34
C VAL A 302 14.33 -27.07 -35.46
N VAL A 303 13.31 -26.24 -35.67
CA VAL A 303 12.03 -26.31 -34.95
C VAL A 303 11.34 -27.67 -35.23
N LYS A 304 11.36 -28.12 -36.46
CA LYS A 304 10.82 -29.43 -36.85
C LYS A 304 11.59 -30.60 -36.22
N GLU A 305 12.90 -30.51 -36.08
CA GLU A 305 13.71 -31.50 -35.38
C GLU A 305 13.29 -31.58 -33.89
N ILE A 306 13.12 -30.43 -33.20
CA ILE A 306 12.81 -30.39 -31.77
C ILE A 306 11.34 -30.79 -31.49
N PHE A 307 10.38 -30.24 -32.27
CA PHE A 307 8.94 -30.34 -31.95
C PHE A 307 8.16 -31.24 -32.91
N GLY A 308 8.76 -31.72 -34.02
CA GLY A 308 8.10 -32.53 -35.05
C GLY A 308 7.08 -31.74 -35.87
N MET A 309 7.12 -30.40 -35.85
CA MET A 309 6.23 -29.47 -36.53
C MET A 309 6.87 -28.10 -36.71
N THR A 310 6.29 -27.22 -37.53
CA THR A 310 6.71 -25.83 -37.77
C THR A 310 5.64 -24.84 -37.33
N ALA A 311 5.99 -23.54 -37.24
CA ALA A 311 5.10 -22.47 -36.72
C ALA A 311 3.71 -22.43 -37.40
N PRO A 312 3.54 -22.50 -38.76
CA PRO A 312 2.21 -22.41 -39.36
C PRO A 312 1.21 -23.51 -38.95
N GLN A 313 1.68 -24.61 -38.36
CA GLN A 313 0.84 -25.74 -37.94
C GLN A 313 0.31 -25.57 -36.50
N THR A 314 0.78 -24.58 -35.76
CA THR A 314 0.40 -24.38 -34.32
C THR A 314 -1.08 -24.12 -34.14
N GLU A 315 -1.77 -23.48 -35.08
CA GLU A 315 -3.17 -23.07 -34.97
C GLU A 315 -4.16 -24.25 -34.86
N THR A 316 -3.77 -25.43 -35.36
CA THR A 316 -4.65 -26.62 -35.46
C THR A 316 -4.29 -27.73 -34.47
N ILE A 317 -3.12 -27.61 -33.80
CA ILE A 317 -2.57 -28.68 -32.95
C ILE A 317 -2.60 -28.23 -31.49
N THR A 318 -3.29 -28.95 -30.60
CA THR A 318 -3.34 -28.64 -29.16
C THR A 318 -2.09 -29.08 -28.43
N THR A 319 -1.49 -30.25 -28.81
CA THR A 319 -0.25 -30.74 -28.24
C THR A 319 0.50 -31.62 -29.22
N LYS A 320 1.83 -31.56 -29.21
CA LYS A 320 2.72 -32.43 -30.00
C LYS A 320 3.96 -32.72 -29.18
N ALA A 321 4.38 -33.99 -29.17
CA ALA A 321 5.61 -34.42 -28.51
C ALA A 321 6.56 -35.07 -29.52
N GLN A 322 7.86 -34.74 -29.38
CA GLN A 322 8.96 -35.31 -30.12
C GLN A 322 10.02 -35.80 -29.11
N LYS A 323 10.51 -37.04 -29.29
CA LYS A 323 11.58 -37.61 -28.49
C LYS A 323 12.76 -38.00 -29.34
N ASN A 324 13.96 -37.89 -28.81
CA ASN A 324 15.16 -38.39 -29.45
C ASN A 324 15.71 -39.64 -28.70
N PRO A 325 16.67 -40.40 -29.31
CA PRO A 325 17.23 -41.57 -28.65
C PRO A 325 17.99 -41.30 -27.36
N GLN A 326 18.47 -40.09 -27.12
CA GLN A 326 19.22 -39.68 -25.94
C GLN A 326 18.31 -39.27 -24.76
N GLY A 327 17.00 -39.39 -24.92
CA GLY A 327 16.00 -39.05 -23.90
C GLY A 327 15.49 -37.62 -23.92
N GLY A 328 15.98 -36.79 -24.87
CA GLY A 328 15.48 -35.41 -25.04
C GLY A 328 14.00 -35.39 -25.45
N LEU A 329 13.27 -34.41 -24.89
CA LEU A 329 11.85 -34.21 -25.12
C LEU A 329 11.59 -32.78 -25.66
N GLY A 330 11.08 -32.68 -26.88
CA GLY A 330 10.46 -31.46 -27.43
C GLY A 330 8.94 -31.58 -27.29
N MET A 331 8.31 -30.62 -26.64
CA MET A 331 6.86 -30.60 -26.44
C MET A 331 6.29 -29.26 -26.88
N TYR A 332 5.34 -29.31 -27.82
CA TYR A 332 4.49 -28.18 -28.12
C TYR A 332 3.16 -28.29 -27.37
N MET A 333 2.69 -27.16 -26.77
CA MET A 333 1.39 -27.03 -26.11
C MET A 333 0.72 -25.73 -26.55
N TYR A 334 -0.57 -25.79 -26.89
CA TYR A 334 -1.32 -24.57 -27.23
C TYR A 334 -1.52 -23.65 -25.99
N ASP A 335 -1.78 -24.22 -24.83
CA ASP A 335 -1.98 -23.51 -23.56
C ASP A 335 -1.26 -24.18 -22.37
N THR A 336 -1.32 -23.55 -21.21
CA THR A 336 -0.64 -23.98 -19.98
C THR A 336 -1.39 -25.01 -19.13
N LYS A 337 -2.62 -25.42 -19.51
CA LYS A 337 -3.51 -26.27 -18.65
C LYS A 337 -2.86 -27.55 -18.16
N ASN A 338 -2.03 -28.18 -18.98
CA ASN A 338 -1.36 -29.46 -18.67
C ASN A 338 0.12 -29.29 -18.35
N LEU A 339 0.64 -28.07 -18.19
CA LEU A 339 2.07 -27.81 -17.98
C LEU A 339 2.57 -28.40 -16.65
N ILE A 340 1.91 -28.10 -15.54
CA ILE A 340 2.29 -28.60 -14.21
C ILE A 340 2.28 -30.14 -14.15
N PRO A 341 1.19 -30.84 -14.58
CA PRO A 341 1.19 -32.30 -14.67
C PRO A 341 2.30 -32.88 -15.55
N LEU A 342 2.67 -32.20 -16.64
CA LEU A 342 3.78 -32.62 -17.51
C LEU A 342 5.10 -32.51 -16.77
N ILE A 343 5.40 -31.38 -16.12
CA ILE A 343 6.62 -31.17 -15.35
C ILE A 343 6.79 -32.27 -14.28
N HIS A 344 5.75 -32.51 -13.48
CA HIS A 344 5.76 -33.56 -12.44
C HIS A 344 5.98 -35.01 -12.96
N ARG A 345 5.69 -35.27 -14.25
CA ARG A 345 5.94 -36.56 -14.89
C ARG A 345 7.32 -36.68 -15.51
N THR A 346 7.95 -35.56 -15.86
CA THR A 346 9.20 -35.56 -16.62
C THR A 346 10.44 -35.39 -15.74
N VAL A 347 10.31 -34.70 -14.60
CA VAL A 347 11.42 -34.48 -13.67
C VAL A 347 11.03 -34.83 -12.24
N ASN A 348 12.01 -35.28 -11.43
CA ASN A 348 11.88 -35.34 -9.99
C ASN A 348 12.00 -33.90 -9.47
N VAL A 349 10.84 -33.24 -9.24
CA VAL A 349 10.81 -31.82 -8.83
C VAL A 349 11.50 -31.60 -7.48
N ASP A 350 11.96 -30.40 -7.27
CA ASP A 350 12.70 -30.04 -6.08
C ASP A 350 11.84 -29.99 -4.80
N PHE A 351 10.59 -29.53 -4.93
CA PHE A 351 9.60 -29.42 -3.85
C PHE A 351 8.22 -29.84 -4.35
N LYS A 352 7.46 -30.53 -3.47
CA LYS A 352 6.09 -30.93 -3.82
C LYS A 352 5.22 -31.08 -2.56
N PRO A 353 4.29 -30.13 -2.29
CA PRO A 353 3.27 -30.31 -1.25
C PRO A 353 2.22 -31.33 -1.68
N ALA A 354 1.75 -32.16 -0.74
CA ALA A 354 0.77 -33.22 -1.01
C ALA A 354 -0.57 -32.69 -1.55
N ASN A 355 -0.95 -31.48 -1.17
CA ASN A 355 -2.17 -30.80 -1.65
C ASN A 355 -1.94 -30.01 -2.97
N GLY A 356 -0.74 -30.02 -3.54
CA GLY A 356 -0.38 -29.34 -4.79
C GLY A 356 -0.30 -27.81 -4.69
N ALA A 357 -0.32 -27.23 -3.47
CA ALA A 357 -0.30 -25.79 -3.26
C ALA A 357 0.81 -25.37 -2.25
N GLY A 358 1.65 -24.44 -2.65
CA GLY A 358 2.75 -23.87 -1.87
C GLY A 358 3.74 -23.15 -2.75
N LYS A 359 4.58 -22.30 -2.17
CA LYS A 359 5.69 -21.60 -2.83
C LYS A 359 7.01 -22.06 -2.21
N ILE A 360 8.08 -22.03 -2.98
CA ILE A 360 9.41 -22.44 -2.56
C ILE A 360 10.47 -21.54 -3.16
N LEU A 361 11.52 -21.29 -2.37
CA LEU A 361 12.83 -20.85 -2.81
C LEU A 361 13.87 -21.81 -2.22
N HIS A 362 14.84 -22.28 -3.00
CA HIS A 362 15.90 -23.15 -2.58
C HIS A 362 17.27 -22.50 -2.82
N ARG A 363 18.11 -22.49 -1.79
CA ARG A 363 19.51 -22.07 -1.85
C ARG A 363 20.38 -23.25 -1.42
N ARG A 364 21.52 -23.44 -2.08
CA ARG A 364 22.48 -24.51 -1.76
C ARG A 364 23.85 -23.93 -1.46
N THR A 365 24.43 -24.33 -0.31
CA THR A 365 25.84 -24.13 0.03
C THR A 365 26.59 -25.44 -0.13
N PRO A 366 27.92 -25.47 0.02
CA PRO A 366 28.66 -26.73 -0.06
C PRO A 366 28.22 -27.81 0.94
N ASP A 367 27.61 -27.41 2.07
CA ASP A 367 27.27 -28.33 3.17
C ASP A 367 25.78 -28.29 3.57
N ARG A 368 24.93 -27.46 2.92
CA ARG A 368 23.52 -27.30 3.30
C ARG A 368 22.62 -27.04 2.11
N ASP A 369 21.40 -27.53 2.24
CA ASP A 369 20.25 -27.08 1.43
C ASP A 369 19.33 -26.25 2.31
N ILE A 370 19.02 -25.02 1.86
CA ILE A 370 18.22 -24.03 2.60
C ILE A 370 16.96 -23.74 1.80
N TYR A 371 15.82 -24.10 2.35
CA TYR A 371 14.52 -23.89 1.73
C TYR A 371 13.73 -22.83 2.50
N MET A 372 13.15 -21.88 1.77
CA MET A 372 12.08 -21.03 2.26
C MET A 372 10.78 -21.51 1.65
N ALA A 373 9.85 -22.01 2.46
CA ALA A 373 8.54 -22.48 2.02
C ALA A 373 7.43 -21.55 2.55
N MET A 374 6.41 -21.26 1.74
CA MET A 374 5.32 -20.37 2.09
C MET A 374 4.00 -20.81 1.42
N ASN A 375 2.86 -20.37 1.96
CA ASN A 375 1.52 -20.65 1.43
C ASN A 375 1.19 -22.14 1.37
N VAL A 376 1.76 -22.91 2.28
CA VAL A 376 1.43 -24.31 2.51
C VAL A 376 0.41 -24.41 3.62
N LYS A 377 -0.69 -25.18 3.40
CA LYS A 377 -1.69 -25.38 4.46
C LYS A 377 -1.06 -26.08 5.67
N PRO A 378 -1.24 -25.58 6.91
CA PRO A 378 -0.69 -26.22 8.10
C PRO A 378 -1.04 -27.71 8.18
N GLY A 379 -0.07 -28.53 8.54
CA GLY A 379 -0.21 -29.99 8.61
C GLY A 379 -0.01 -30.75 7.28
N THR A 380 0.27 -30.04 6.18
CA THR A 380 0.53 -30.68 4.88
C THR A 380 1.89 -31.36 4.89
N GLU A 381 1.93 -32.62 4.42
CA GLU A 381 3.17 -33.32 4.12
C GLU A 381 3.77 -32.80 2.81
N CYS A 382 5.05 -32.43 2.83
CA CYS A 382 5.78 -31.87 1.70
C CYS A 382 7.01 -32.73 1.39
N PHE A 383 7.25 -32.98 0.13
CA PHE A 383 8.47 -33.59 -0.39
C PHE A 383 9.52 -32.53 -0.67
N PHE A 384 10.76 -32.79 -0.28
CA PHE A 384 11.98 -32.01 -0.56
C PHE A 384 13.02 -32.92 -1.20
N ARG A 385 13.65 -32.48 -2.29
CA ARG A 385 14.70 -33.25 -3.00
C ARG A 385 16.07 -33.06 -2.31
N SER A 386 16.10 -33.23 -1.01
CA SER A 386 17.32 -33.10 -0.18
C SER A 386 17.35 -34.16 0.90
N PHE A 387 18.56 -34.40 1.45
CA PHE A 387 18.86 -35.39 2.47
C PHE A 387 19.68 -34.77 3.59
N GLY A 388 19.60 -35.38 4.78
CA GLY A 388 20.38 -34.96 5.94
C GLY A 388 19.51 -34.71 7.16
N LYS A 389 20.13 -34.22 8.24
CA LYS A 389 19.46 -33.75 9.43
C LYS A 389 18.66 -32.51 9.07
N VAL A 390 17.37 -32.46 9.46
CA VAL A 390 16.48 -31.34 9.14
C VAL A 390 16.29 -30.42 10.33
N GLU A 391 16.41 -29.13 10.08
CA GLU A 391 16.25 -28.08 11.08
C GLU A 391 15.23 -27.04 10.62
N LEU A 392 14.40 -26.54 11.55
CA LEU A 392 13.55 -25.38 11.39
C LEU A 392 14.27 -24.17 12.03
N TRP A 393 14.57 -23.17 11.21
CA TRP A 393 15.20 -21.92 11.66
C TRP A 393 14.17 -20.83 11.79
N ASP A 394 13.96 -20.32 13.01
CA ASP A 394 13.03 -19.22 13.25
C ASP A 394 13.74 -17.87 13.06
N ALA A 395 13.41 -17.20 11.97
CA ALA A 395 14.00 -15.89 11.66
C ALA A 395 13.56 -14.77 12.61
N PHE A 396 12.44 -14.90 13.35
CA PHE A 396 12.00 -13.88 14.30
C PHE A 396 12.81 -13.85 15.59
N ASN A 397 13.19 -15.00 16.12
CA ASN A 397 13.93 -15.09 17.39
C ASN A 397 15.35 -15.64 17.22
N GLY A 398 15.69 -16.16 16.04
CA GLY A 398 17.01 -16.74 15.76
C GLY A 398 17.20 -18.14 16.33
N SER A 399 16.15 -18.81 16.81
CA SER A 399 16.26 -20.17 17.32
C SER A 399 16.35 -21.19 16.20
N ILE A 400 17.04 -22.30 16.49
CA ILE A 400 17.19 -23.44 15.59
C ILE A 400 16.64 -24.67 16.31
N GLN A 401 15.71 -25.35 15.70
CA GLN A 401 15.06 -26.54 16.25
C GLN A 401 15.20 -27.70 15.26
N GLU A 402 15.47 -28.89 15.76
CA GLU A 402 15.41 -30.10 14.93
C GLU A 402 13.98 -30.38 14.51
N LEU A 403 13.78 -30.65 13.20
CA LEU A 403 12.47 -30.92 12.61
C LEU A 403 12.41 -32.42 12.22
N PRO A 404 11.62 -33.25 12.92
CA PRO A 404 11.48 -34.65 12.58
C PRO A 404 10.85 -34.84 11.19
N VAL A 405 11.34 -35.85 10.45
CA VAL A 405 10.86 -36.15 9.09
C VAL A 405 9.86 -37.31 9.12
N THR A 406 8.83 -37.24 8.26
CA THR A 406 7.82 -38.29 8.19
C THR A 406 8.30 -39.54 7.41
N LYS A 407 9.20 -39.31 6.44
CA LYS A 407 9.74 -40.39 5.58
C LYS A 407 10.95 -39.91 4.81
N VAL A 408 11.89 -40.88 4.58
CA VAL A 408 13.02 -40.71 3.65
C VAL A 408 12.87 -41.75 2.55
N THR A 409 13.17 -41.38 1.29
CA THR A 409 13.18 -42.25 0.11
C THR A 409 14.47 -42.05 -0.66
N ASP A 410 14.70 -42.85 -1.69
CA ASP A 410 15.83 -42.69 -2.65
C ASP A 410 15.79 -41.37 -3.45
N LYS A 411 14.64 -40.65 -3.43
CA LYS A 411 14.40 -39.41 -4.19
C LYS A 411 14.44 -38.17 -3.34
N GLY A 412 14.36 -38.26 -2.01
CA GLY A 412 14.32 -37.15 -1.10
C GLY A 412 13.53 -37.43 0.18
N THR A 413 13.30 -36.38 0.95
CA THR A 413 12.74 -36.40 2.32
C THR A 413 11.34 -35.81 2.35
N TYR A 414 10.48 -36.36 3.20
CA TYR A 414 9.10 -35.86 3.45
C TYR A 414 9.02 -35.24 4.84
N ILE A 415 8.45 -34.04 4.91
CA ILE A 415 8.33 -33.26 6.14
C ILE A 415 6.91 -32.70 6.24
N ARG A 416 6.37 -32.66 7.45
CA ARG A 416 5.10 -32.02 7.73
C ARG A 416 5.30 -30.58 8.15
N LEU A 417 4.78 -29.64 7.36
CA LEU A 417 4.87 -28.20 7.68
C LEU A 417 3.67 -27.77 8.51
N THR A 418 3.92 -27.06 9.61
CA THR A 418 2.90 -26.65 10.60
C THR A 418 2.74 -25.13 10.70
N ALA A 419 3.61 -24.35 10.07
CA ALA A 419 3.52 -22.88 10.10
C ALA A 419 2.18 -22.36 9.55
N PRO A 420 1.67 -21.22 10.03
CA PRO A 420 0.50 -20.57 9.46
C PRO A 420 0.66 -20.31 7.96
N TYR A 421 -0.45 -20.34 7.21
CA TYR A 421 -0.46 -20.30 5.75
C TYR A 421 0.27 -19.06 5.16
N ASN A 422 0.11 -17.91 5.80
CA ASN A 422 0.68 -16.64 5.35
C ASN A 422 2.10 -16.37 5.88
N ARG A 423 2.73 -17.35 6.57
CA ARG A 423 4.09 -17.25 7.11
C ARG A 423 5.05 -18.14 6.36
N SER A 424 6.28 -17.67 6.23
CA SER A 424 7.39 -18.45 5.70
C SER A 424 7.98 -19.40 6.74
N SER A 425 8.53 -20.53 6.27
CA SER A 425 9.31 -21.48 7.06
C SER A 425 10.69 -21.60 6.43
N LEU A 426 11.76 -21.40 7.22
CA LEU A 426 13.12 -21.76 6.83
C LEU A 426 13.43 -23.18 7.26
N ILE A 427 13.60 -24.07 6.28
CA ILE A 427 13.90 -25.49 6.48
C ILE A 427 15.30 -25.72 5.96
N VAL A 428 16.20 -26.19 6.85
CA VAL A 428 17.62 -26.39 6.52
C VAL A 428 17.96 -27.84 6.64
N PHE A 429 18.52 -28.40 5.57
CA PHE A 429 19.13 -29.72 5.57
C PHE A 429 20.65 -29.56 5.82
N SER A 430 21.12 -30.17 6.88
CA SER A 430 22.50 -30.13 7.31
C SER A 430 23.11 -31.56 7.26
N PRO A 431 24.46 -31.73 7.25
CA PRO A 431 25.07 -33.05 7.37
C PRO A 431 24.61 -33.80 8.63
N GLY A 432 24.28 -35.08 8.47
CA GLY A 432 23.83 -35.96 9.53
C GLY A 432 22.59 -36.78 9.16
N GLU A 433 22.15 -37.65 10.04
CA GLU A 433 21.00 -38.49 9.84
C GLU A 433 19.70 -37.76 10.30
N PRO A 434 18.62 -37.87 9.56
CA PRO A 434 17.35 -37.27 9.95
C PRO A 434 16.70 -38.09 11.09
N THR A 435 16.07 -37.39 12.02
CA THR A 435 15.23 -38.03 13.05
C THR A 435 13.85 -38.33 12.47
N LEU A 436 13.43 -39.58 12.53
CA LEU A 436 12.08 -39.95 12.05
C LEU A 436 11.03 -39.55 13.07
N ASP A 437 9.91 -39.01 12.60
CA ASP A 437 8.75 -38.75 13.40
C ASP A 437 8.08 -40.07 13.82
N THR A 438 8.39 -40.51 15.03
CA THR A 438 7.80 -41.71 15.63
C THR A 438 6.59 -41.41 16.51
N THR A 439 6.21 -40.14 16.61
CA THR A 439 5.05 -39.73 17.43
C THR A 439 3.77 -40.26 16.83
N PRO A 440 2.98 -41.04 17.61
CA PRO A 440 1.63 -41.41 17.20
C PRO A 440 0.90 -40.11 16.84
N ARG A 441 0.03 -40.11 15.81
CA ARG A 441 -0.82 -38.95 15.48
C ARG A 441 -1.51 -38.52 16.77
N THR A 442 -0.90 -37.53 17.44
CA THR A 442 -1.56 -36.92 18.59
C THR A 442 -2.81 -36.23 18.06
N THR A 443 -3.93 -36.58 18.59
CA THR A 443 -5.19 -35.83 18.47
C THR A 443 -4.82 -34.37 18.72
N PRO A 444 -5.32 -33.41 17.95
CA PRO A 444 -5.09 -31.98 18.21
C PRO A 444 -5.31 -31.75 19.70
N ILE A 445 -4.34 -31.10 20.38
CA ILE A 445 -4.51 -30.76 21.80
C ILE A 445 -5.78 -29.91 21.85
N MET A 446 -6.85 -30.47 22.44
CA MET A 446 -8.07 -29.70 22.63
C MET A 446 -7.79 -28.66 23.71
N GLN A 447 -8.17 -27.42 23.41
CA GLN A 447 -8.02 -26.31 24.35
C GLN A 447 -9.40 -25.86 24.82
N ASP A 448 -9.49 -25.49 26.08
CA ASP A 448 -10.61 -24.73 26.62
C ASP A 448 -10.33 -23.24 26.49
N THR A 449 -11.32 -22.48 26.11
CA THR A 449 -11.19 -21.04 25.91
C THR A 449 -11.87 -20.29 27.06
N LEU A 450 -11.14 -19.40 27.71
CA LEU A 450 -11.65 -18.48 28.71
C LEU A 450 -11.59 -17.04 28.16
N PRO A 451 -12.71 -16.43 27.78
CA PRO A 451 -12.73 -15.06 27.28
C PRO A 451 -12.41 -14.06 28.40
N ILE A 452 -11.70 -12.97 28.02
CA ILE A 452 -11.43 -11.83 28.90
C ILE A 452 -12.32 -10.67 28.43
N GLU A 453 -13.58 -10.66 28.90
CA GLU A 453 -14.61 -9.69 28.51
C GLU A 453 -14.69 -8.47 29.46
N GLY A 454 -15.24 -7.34 28.95
CA GLY A 454 -15.50 -6.10 29.69
C GLY A 454 -14.40 -5.05 29.58
N GLU A 455 -14.49 -3.98 30.37
CA GLU A 455 -13.63 -2.81 30.26
C GLU A 455 -12.20 -3.09 30.72
N TRP A 456 -11.26 -2.47 30.06
CA TRP A 456 -9.83 -2.40 30.37
C TRP A 456 -9.48 -1.01 30.88
N GLU A 457 -8.57 -0.92 31.85
CA GLU A 457 -7.86 0.32 32.12
C GLU A 457 -7.00 0.66 30.90
N VAL A 458 -7.22 1.85 30.32
CA VAL A 458 -6.46 2.31 29.14
C VAL A 458 -5.70 3.59 29.42
N GLU A 459 -4.49 3.67 28.88
CA GLU A 459 -3.63 4.86 28.98
C GLU A 459 -2.96 5.11 27.63
N MET A 460 -3.13 6.31 27.09
CA MET A 460 -2.56 6.67 25.80
C MET A 460 -1.06 6.97 25.92
N VAL A 461 -0.30 6.51 24.92
CA VAL A 461 1.16 6.72 24.79
C VAL A 461 1.42 7.47 23.49
N PRO A 462 1.44 8.80 23.48
CA PRO A 462 1.75 9.58 22.30
C PRO A 462 3.15 9.23 21.74
N THR A 463 3.26 9.15 20.42
CA THR A 463 4.51 8.84 19.72
C THR A 463 4.91 9.92 18.71
N LEU A 464 3.99 10.79 18.33
CA LEU A 464 4.25 11.86 17.37
C LEU A 464 4.82 13.08 18.07
N ASN A 465 6.02 13.49 17.68
CA ASN A 465 6.65 14.72 18.13
C ASN A 465 7.25 15.49 16.95
N ASN A 466 7.61 16.73 17.19
CA ASN A 466 8.32 17.56 16.21
C ASN A 466 9.74 17.94 16.70
N LYS A 467 10.38 17.04 17.44
CA LYS A 467 11.68 17.28 18.08
C LYS A 467 12.77 17.81 17.12
N TRP A 468 12.74 17.37 15.88
CA TRP A 468 13.71 17.78 14.87
C TRP A 468 13.21 18.92 13.97
N GLY A 469 12.00 19.40 14.23
CA GLY A 469 11.35 20.38 13.37
C GLY A 469 10.92 19.81 12.00
N ASP A 470 10.36 20.65 11.19
CA ASP A 470 10.07 20.40 9.77
C ASP A 470 10.10 21.72 8.99
N PHE A 471 9.78 21.65 7.69
CA PHE A 471 9.81 22.83 6.81
C PHE A 471 8.89 23.98 7.23
N ARG A 472 7.90 23.74 8.06
CA ARG A 472 6.85 24.70 8.42
C ARG A 472 6.81 25.02 9.91
N LEU A 473 7.23 24.08 10.75
CA LEU A 473 7.14 24.18 12.19
C LEU A 473 8.52 24.08 12.82
N PRO A 474 8.82 24.94 13.82
CA PRO A 474 10.06 24.86 14.58
C PRO A 474 10.12 23.53 15.36
N ALA A 475 11.32 23.15 15.77
CA ALA A 475 11.51 22.02 16.66
C ALA A 475 10.74 22.25 17.98
N SER A 476 10.08 21.18 18.47
CA SER A 476 9.32 21.18 19.71
C SER A 476 9.37 19.80 20.36
N ASP A 477 9.50 19.77 21.67
CA ASP A 477 9.40 18.54 22.47
C ASP A 477 7.95 18.13 22.75
N GLU A 478 6.96 18.90 22.30
CA GLU A 478 5.56 18.56 22.45
C GLU A 478 5.17 17.31 21.69
N MET A 479 4.43 16.43 22.37
CA MET A 479 3.86 15.23 21.78
C MET A 479 2.42 15.50 21.34
N ILE A 480 2.10 15.06 20.12
CA ILE A 480 0.73 15.08 19.61
C ILE A 480 -0.03 13.94 20.29
N GLY A 481 -0.85 14.29 21.27
CA GLY A 481 -1.73 13.37 22.00
C GLY A 481 -3.07 13.15 21.31
N PRO A 482 -4.10 12.73 22.07
CA PRO A 482 -5.46 12.66 21.55
C PRO A 482 -6.01 14.08 21.31
N GLU A 483 -6.64 14.24 20.13
CA GLU A 483 -7.15 15.52 19.67
C GLU A 483 -8.54 15.36 19.06
N VAL A 484 -9.39 16.37 19.25
CA VAL A 484 -10.63 16.47 18.48
C VAL A 484 -10.36 17.29 17.22
N ARG A 485 -10.53 16.65 16.07
CA ARG A 485 -10.27 17.23 14.75
C ARG A 485 -11.51 17.37 13.89
N GLN A 486 -12.62 16.76 14.28
CA GLN A 486 -13.90 16.84 13.58
C GLN A 486 -15.03 17.19 14.52
N PHE A 487 -15.93 18.01 14.02
CA PHE A 487 -17.06 18.57 14.77
C PHE A 487 -18.34 18.44 13.94
N ARG A 488 -19.45 18.13 14.60
CA ARG A 488 -20.77 18.43 14.07
C ARG A 488 -21.15 19.84 14.51
N TYR A 489 -21.70 20.64 13.63
CA TYR A 489 -22.02 22.04 13.95
C TYR A 489 -23.36 22.49 13.38
N MET A 490 -23.95 23.51 14.05
CA MET A 490 -25.18 24.11 13.63
C MET A 490 -25.26 25.55 14.13
N PRO A 491 -25.61 26.53 13.29
CA PRO A 491 -25.91 27.88 13.78
C PRO A 491 -27.03 27.84 14.82
N GLN A 492 -26.82 28.49 15.97
CA GLN A 492 -27.79 28.48 17.08
C GLN A 492 -29.17 28.93 16.66
N LYS A 493 -29.25 29.92 15.75
CA LYS A 493 -30.51 30.43 15.19
C LYS A 493 -31.34 29.36 14.48
N THR A 494 -30.68 28.41 13.80
CA THR A 494 -31.32 27.29 13.09
C THR A 494 -31.96 26.31 14.06
N LEU A 495 -31.44 26.18 15.27
CA LEU A 495 -31.97 25.30 16.31
C LEU A 495 -33.30 25.80 16.88
N GLY A 496 -33.59 27.10 16.77
CA GLY A 496 -34.87 27.66 17.15
C GLY A 496 -35.34 27.29 18.57
N LYS A 497 -36.45 26.53 18.64
CA LYS A 497 -37.06 26.09 19.91
C LYS A 497 -36.51 24.77 20.47
N ILE A 498 -35.53 24.14 19.83
CA ILE A 498 -34.93 22.89 20.30
C ILE A 498 -34.10 23.18 21.55
N LYS A 499 -34.41 22.52 22.68
CA LYS A 499 -33.84 22.87 24.01
C LYS A 499 -32.76 21.89 24.47
N ASN A 500 -32.68 20.70 23.95
CA ASN A 500 -31.84 19.59 24.48
C ASN A 500 -30.60 19.26 23.62
N TRP A 501 -30.24 20.17 22.76
CA TRP A 501 -29.07 19.97 21.89
C TRP A 501 -27.73 19.83 22.64
N MET A 502 -27.64 20.19 23.94
CA MET A 502 -26.46 19.99 24.78
C MET A 502 -26.42 18.56 25.40
N GLN A 503 -27.53 17.79 25.37
CA GLN A 503 -27.58 16.49 26.00
C GLN A 503 -26.83 15.43 25.21
N PRO A 504 -26.17 14.44 25.86
CA PRO A 504 -25.47 13.34 25.19
C PRO A 504 -26.37 12.50 24.28
N THR A 505 -27.65 12.38 24.64
CA THR A 505 -28.67 11.61 23.93
C THR A 505 -29.27 12.33 22.72
N PHE A 506 -28.90 13.58 22.48
CA PHE A 506 -29.41 14.34 21.34
C PHE A 506 -28.82 13.76 20.03
N ASN A 507 -29.70 13.43 19.08
CA ASN A 507 -29.27 12.96 17.75
C ASN A 507 -28.87 14.14 16.88
N ASP A 508 -27.59 14.26 16.57
CA ASP A 508 -26.98 15.29 15.72
C ASP A 508 -26.47 14.72 14.38
N GLU A 509 -26.85 13.50 13.99
CA GLU A 509 -26.41 12.85 12.74
C GLU A 509 -26.72 13.65 11.48
N SER A 510 -27.81 14.40 11.50
CA SER A 510 -28.21 15.27 10.39
C SER A 510 -27.43 16.60 10.34
N TRP A 511 -26.64 16.93 11.36
CA TRP A 511 -25.85 18.16 11.36
C TRP A 511 -24.66 18.04 10.41
N PRO A 512 -24.27 19.14 9.75
CA PRO A 512 -23.02 19.18 9.00
C PRO A 512 -21.84 18.78 9.89
N GLN A 513 -20.92 18.03 9.30
CA GLN A 513 -19.64 17.70 9.92
C GLN A 513 -18.52 18.41 9.16
N ALA A 514 -17.57 18.99 9.87
CA ALA A 514 -16.38 19.59 9.30
C ALA A 514 -15.14 19.30 10.14
N THR A 515 -14.00 19.31 9.47
CA THR A 515 -12.69 19.18 10.08
C THR A 515 -12.20 20.56 10.56
N TYR A 516 -11.43 20.63 11.67
CA TYR A 516 -10.82 21.88 12.15
C TYR A 516 -10.06 22.59 11.02
N GLY A 517 -10.05 23.91 11.06
CA GLY A 517 -9.45 24.75 10.02
C GLY A 517 -10.23 24.79 8.70
N PHE A 518 -11.20 23.88 8.49
CA PHE A 518 -12.05 23.88 7.31
C PHE A 518 -13.34 24.68 7.56
N GLY A 519 -13.57 25.64 6.69
CA GLY A 519 -14.79 26.45 6.66
C GLY A 519 -15.46 26.37 5.32
N THR A 520 -16.50 27.18 5.17
CA THR A 520 -17.24 27.35 3.92
C THR A 520 -17.10 28.78 3.41
N PRO A 521 -15.88 29.22 3.03
CA PRO A 521 -15.63 30.62 2.67
C PRO A 521 -16.32 31.01 1.38
N MET A 522 -16.80 30.04 0.60
CA MET A 522 -17.48 30.29 -0.66
C MET A 522 -18.52 29.23 -0.98
N GLU A 523 -19.29 29.51 -2.03
CA GLU A 523 -20.19 28.55 -2.66
C GLU A 523 -19.73 28.26 -4.09
N VAL A 524 -19.95 27.05 -4.55
CA VAL A 524 -19.65 26.58 -5.90
C VAL A 524 -20.93 26.15 -6.60
N LEU A 525 -20.99 26.41 -7.90
CA LEU A 525 -22.01 25.91 -8.80
C LEU A 525 -21.34 25.28 -10.03
N ILE A 526 -21.76 24.07 -10.35
CA ILE A 526 -21.39 23.41 -11.61
C ILE A 526 -22.57 23.58 -12.56
N ASP A 527 -22.37 24.32 -13.64
CA ASP A 527 -23.40 24.62 -14.64
C ASP A 527 -23.10 23.90 -15.97
N SER A 528 -24.11 23.25 -16.53
CA SER A 528 -24.01 22.51 -17.79
C SER A 528 -24.62 23.32 -18.99
N SER A 529 -25.01 24.58 -18.77
CA SER A 529 -25.47 25.42 -19.86
C SER A 529 -24.30 25.83 -20.77
N MET A 530 -24.60 26.04 -22.05
CA MET A 530 -23.62 26.54 -23.03
C MET A 530 -23.51 28.08 -23.03
N GLN A 531 -23.86 28.73 -21.91
CA GLN A 531 -23.82 30.19 -21.80
C GLN A 531 -22.37 30.69 -21.77
N LYS A 532 -22.17 31.86 -22.37
CA LYS A 532 -20.90 32.59 -22.27
C LYS A 532 -20.75 33.24 -20.89
N VAL A 533 -19.53 33.65 -20.57
CA VAL A 533 -19.16 34.28 -19.28
C VAL A 533 -20.14 35.39 -18.84
N ASP A 534 -20.43 36.36 -19.71
CA ASP A 534 -21.35 37.48 -19.39
C ASP A 534 -22.78 37.01 -19.13
N GLY A 535 -23.25 35.99 -19.85
CA GLY A 535 -24.56 35.37 -19.63
C GLY A 535 -24.65 34.68 -18.28
N LEU A 536 -23.61 33.97 -17.90
CA LEU A 536 -23.49 33.32 -16.57
C LEU A 536 -23.46 34.38 -15.46
N ALA A 537 -22.65 35.43 -15.61
CA ALA A 537 -22.58 36.53 -14.63
C ALA A 537 -23.93 37.22 -14.44
N ALA A 538 -24.62 37.51 -15.52
CA ALA A 538 -25.98 38.10 -15.49
C ALA A 538 -27.00 37.16 -14.81
N ALA A 539 -26.90 35.86 -15.05
CA ALA A 539 -27.75 34.84 -14.42
C ALA A 539 -27.48 34.69 -12.92
N VAL A 540 -26.22 34.87 -12.46
CA VAL A 540 -25.89 34.98 -11.04
C VAL A 540 -26.48 36.24 -10.42
N ALA A 541 -26.27 37.40 -11.06
CA ALA A 541 -26.73 38.70 -10.55
C ALA A 541 -28.26 38.77 -10.42
N ASN A 542 -29.02 38.17 -11.34
CA ASN A 542 -30.50 38.14 -11.30
C ASN A 542 -31.06 36.96 -10.47
N GLY A 543 -30.20 36.13 -9.87
CA GLY A 543 -30.58 34.98 -9.05
C GLY A 543 -31.26 33.84 -9.77
N SER A 544 -31.16 33.74 -11.11
CA SER A 544 -31.73 32.64 -11.89
C SER A 544 -30.99 31.33 -11.77
N LEU A 545 -29.69 31.34 -11.50
CA LEU A 545 -28.89 30.14 -11.23
C LEU A 545 -29.14 29.62 -9.82
N LYS A 546 -29.54 28.35 -9.72
CA LYS A 546 -29.85 27.65 -8.46
C LYS A 546 -28.92 26.47 -8.29
N GLY A 547 -28.85 25.91 -7.06
CA GLY A 547 -28.07 24.71 -6.80
C GLY A 547 -26.64 24.97 -6.29
N TRP A 548 -26.38 26.18 -5.80
CA TRP A 548 -25.15 26.53 -5.12
C TRP A 548 -24.92 25.61 -3.93
N GLN A 549 -23.69 25.11 -3.81
CA GLN A 549 -23.24 24.23 -2.73
C GLN A 549 -22.15 24.91 -1.93
N PRO A 550 -22.18 24.83 -0.58
CA PRO A 550 -21.06 25.27 0.26
C PRO A 550 -19.79 24.54 -0.13
N TYR A 551 -18.67 25.25 -0.16
CA TYR A 551 -17.38 24.72 -0.54
C TYR A 551 -16.45 24.66 0.67
N SER A 552 -16.11 23.43 1.12
CA SER A 552 -15.26 23.23 2.29
C SER A 552 -13.80 23.45 1.94
N TYR A 553 -13.19 24.42 2.59
CA TYR A 553 -11.83 24.85 2.33
C TYR A 553 -11.11 25.24 3.63
N SER A 554 -9.82 24.91 3.69
CA SER A 554 -8.91 25.31 4.76
C SER A 554 -7.78 26.17 4.19
N TRP A 555 -7.49 27.28 4.83
CA TRP A 555 -6.34 28.12 4.51
C TRP A 555 -4.99 27.42 4.71
N GLN A 556 -4.96 26.37 5.54
CA GLN A 556 -3.76 25.59 5.83
C GLN A 556 -3.62 24.36 4.92
N TYR A 557 -4.72 23.68 4.62
CA TYR A 557 -4.71 22.37 3.96
C TYR A 557 -5.34 22.38 2.57
N GLY A 558 -5.98 23.48 2.14
CA GLY A 558 -6.69 23.56 0.85
C GLY A 558 -8.05 22.88 0.90
N VAL A 559 -8.44 22.18 -0.16
CA VAL A 559 -9.76 21.56 -0.29
C VAL A 559 -9.85 20.25 0.50
N GLU A 560 -10.90 20.08 1.31
CA GLU A 560 -11.05 18.95 2.24
C GLU A 560 -11.04 17.58 1.54
N ASN A 561 -11.73 17.44 0.43
CA ASN A 561 -11.93 16.16 -0.25
C ASN A 561 -11.62 16.21 -1.74
N ALA A 562 -10.59 16.94 -2.14
CA ALA A 562 -10.21 17.04 -3.54
C ALA A 562 -9.71 15.69 -4.09
N PRO A 563 -10.35 15.08 -5.09
CA PRO A 563 -9.89 13.86 -5.71
C PRO A 563 -8.52 14.07 -6.35
N GLY A 564 -7.55 13.20 -6.03
CA GLY A 564 -6.23 13.25 -6.61
C GLY A 564 -5.34 14.40 -6.09
N SER A 565 -5.71 15.02 -4.97
CA SER A 565 -4.81 15.96 -4.30
C SER A 565 -3.70 15.21 -3.60
N GLN A 566 -2.46 15.55 -3.86
CA GLN A 566 -1.30 15.00 -3.17
C GLN A 566 -0.92 15.85 -1.95
N GLY A 567 -1.89 16.35 -1.22
CA GLY A 567 -1.71 16.99 0.09
C GLY A 567 -0.98 18.33 0.16
N TYR A 568 -0.56 18.95 -0.93
CA TYR A 568 0.26 20.17 -0.90
C TYR A 568 -0.45 21.42 -1.39
N HIS A 569 -1.75 21.49 -1.28
CA HIS A 569 -2.54 22.52 -1.94
C HIS A 569 -2.88 23.71 -1.07
N GLY A 570 -2.33 23.80 0.09
CA GLY A 570 -2.56 24.96 0.92
C GLY A 570 -1.33 25.84 0.99
N LEU A 571 -1.10 26.71 0.03
CA LEU A 571 -0.36 27.90 0.36
C LEU A 571 -1.23 28.73 1.32
N LYS A 572 -0.73 28.94 2.55
CA LYS A 572 -1.44 29.77 3.53
C LYS A 572 -1.94 31.04 2.88
N GLY A 573 -3.23 31.33 3.00
CA GLY A 573 -3.86 32.55 2.48
C GLY A 573 -4.31 32.53 1.04
N ARG A 574 -4.26 31.40 0.38
CA ARG A 574 -4.83 31.21 -0.96
C ARG A 574 -6.09 30.38 -0.90
N LEU A 575 -7.07 30.79 -1.67
CA LEU A 575 -8.21 29.97 -1.99
C LEU A 575 -7.85 29.15 -3.22
N GLU A 576 -7.55 27.89 -3.03
CA GLU A 576 -7.22 26.98 -4.13
C GLU A 576 -8.43 26.15 -4.51
N ASN A 577 -8.77 26.20 -5.79
CA ASN A 577 -9.80 25.38 -6.39
C ASN A 577 -9.15 24.20 -7.10
N ASN A 578 -9.17 23.05 -6.47
CA ASN A 578 -8.62 21.84 -7.06
C ASN A 578 -9.75 20.92 -7.53
N PHE A 579 -10.44 21.33 -8.59
CA PHE A 579 -11.53 20.56 -9.18
C PHE A 579 -11.07 19.75 -10.38
N LEU A 580 -11.46 18.48 -10.39
CA LEU A 580 -11.48 17.66 -11.57
C LEU A 580 -12.73 18.03 -12.38
N ILE A 581 -12.59 18.82 -13.44
CA ILE A 581 -13.64 18.95 -14.45
C ILE A 581 -13.55 17.69 -15.32
N LEU A 582 -14.36 16.70 -14.98
CA LEU A 582 -14.42 15.43 -15.71
C LEU A 582 -15.21 15.55 -17.04
N ASP A 583 -15.92 16.65 -17.24
CA ASP A 583 -16.83 16.82 -18.37
C ASP A 583 -16.56 18.16 -19.08
N LYS A 584 -16.22 18.08 -20.36
CA LYS A 584 -15.92 19.23 -21.22
C LYS A 584 -17.11 20.19 -21.42
N SER A 585 -18.32 19.82 -21.00
CA SER A 585 -19.54 20.61 -21.18
C SER A 585 -19.95 21.43 -19.97
N ARG A 586 -19.12 21.50 -18.92
CA ARG A 586 -19.53 22.15 -17.66
C ARG A 586 -18.72 23.40 -17.36
N ASN A 587 -19.42 24.45 -16.88
CA ASN A 587 -18.82 25.63 -16.31
C ASN A 587 -18.74 25.49 -14.80
N MET A 588 -17.76 26.13 -14.15
CA MET A 588 -17.68 26.25 -12.71
C MET A 588 -17.71 27.69 -12.29
N LEU A 589 -18.59 27.98 -11.35
CA LEU A 589 -18.76 29.32 -10.81
C LEU A 589 -18.49 29.26 -9.30
N PHE A 590 -17.71 30.22 -8.81
CA PHE A 590 -17.46 30.42 -7.38
C PHE A 590 -17.92 31.79 -6.98
N ARG A 591 -18.69 31.90 -5.91
CA ARG A 591 -19.06 33.18 -5.30
C ARG A 591 -18.69 33.20 -3.83
N THR A 592 -18.28 34.41 -3.37
CA THR A 592 -17.95 34.65 -1.98
C THR A 592 -18.22 36.11 -1.61
N HIS A 593 -18.25 36.40 -0.31
CA HIS A 593 -18.28 37.74 0.24
C HIS A 593 -16.98 38.05 0.95
N PHE A 594 -16.60 39.32 1.04
CA PHE A 594 -15.49 39.77 1.85
C PHE A 594 -15.77 41.17 2.39
N TYR A 595 -15.18 41.51 3.53
CA TYR A 595 -15.35 42.81 4.15
C TYR A 595 -14.08 43.65 4.01
N VAL A 596 -14.22 44.85 3.46
CA VAL A 596 -13.16 45.83 3.32
C VAL A 596 -13.20 46.77 4.53
N PRO A 597 -12.18 46.79 5.41
CA PRO A 597 -12.21 47.55 6.65
C PRO A 597 -12.01 49.06 6.41
N GLU A 598 -11.26 49.44 5.36
CA GLU A 598 -10.93 50.82 5.00
C GLU A 598 -10.94 50.99 3.50
N THR A 599 -11.45 52.13 3.01
CA THR A 599 -11.38 52.48 1.59
C THR A 599 -9.94 52.68 1.15
N GLY A 600 -9.49 52.01 0.07
CA GLY A 600 -8.15 52.08 -0.43
C GLY A 600 -7.81 51.11 -1.55
N GLU A 601 -6.51 50.98 -1.81
CA GLU A 601 -5.96 50.08 -2.81
C GLU A 601 -5.79 48.69 -2.23
N TYR A 602 -6.20 47.68 -3.01
CA TYR A 602 -6.08 46.26 -2.70
C TYR A 602 -5.54 45.53 -3.89
N VAL A 603 -4.86 44.40 -3.67
CA VAL A 603 -4.37 43.53 -4.73
C VAL A 603 -5.14 42.22 -4.71
N LEU A 604 -5.78 41.88 -5.82
CA LEU A 604 -6.34 40.56 -6.06
C LEU A 604 -5.31 39.72 -6.80
N PHE A 605 -4.89 38.61 -6.18
CA PHE A 605 -4.06 37.61 -6.83
C PHE A 605 -4.95 36.48 -7.34
N THR A 606 -4.78 36.11 -8.60
CA THR A 606 -5.36 34.91 -9.20
C THR A 606 -4.25 34.12 -9.86
N GLY A 607 -4.33 32.80 -9.91
CA GLY A 607 -3.21 32.03 -10.43
C GLY A 607 -3.53 30.60 -10.83
N ASN A 608 -2.56 29.96 -11.46
CA ASN A 608 -2.56 28.65 -12.09
C ASN A 608 -3.49 28.58 -13.30
N THR A 609 -4.78 28.41 -13.10
CA THR A 609 -5.79 28.57 -14.15
C THR A 609 -6.50 29.88 -13.92
N GLU A 610 -6.30 30.82 -14.81
CA GLU A 610 -7.01 32.10 -14.75
C GLU A 610 -8.51 31.92 -14.95
N PRO A 611 -9.36 32.56 -14.12
CA PRO A 611 -10.79 32.63 -14.38
C PRO A 611 -11.09 33.29 -15.76
N ASN A 612 -12.05 32.76 -16.48
CA ASN A 612 -12.52 33.39 -17.72
C ASN A 612 -13.34 34.67 -17.47
N GLY A 613 -13.87 34.83 -16.26
CA GLY A 613 -14.55 36.03 -15.79
C GLY A 613 -14.33 36.26 -14.31
N ILE A 614 -14.06 37.52 -13.95
CA ILE A 614 -13.96 37.99 -12.57
C ILE A 614 -14.88 39.18 -12.40
N TYR A 615 -15.78 39.12 -11.41
CA TYR A 615 -16.74 40.14 -11.13
C TYR A 615 -16.70 40.53 -9.64
N ILE A 616 -16.66 41.83 -9.36
CA ILE A 616 -16.84 42.38 -8.01
C ILE A 616 -18.12 43.19 -8.00
N ASP A 617 -19.00 42.94 -7.01
CA ASP A 617 -20.32 43.59 -6.88
C ASP A 617 -21.15 43.53 -8.17
N ASN A 618 -21.10 42.36 -8.84
CA ASN A 618 -21.75 42.09 -10.13
C ASN A 618 -21.22 42.92 -11.35
N ALA A 619 -20.16 43.68 -11.15
CA ALA A 619 -19.49 44.39 -12.23
C ALA A 619 -18.23 43.61 -12.69
N PRO A 620 -17.98 43.51 -14.01
CA PRO A 620 -16.75 42.90 -14.51
C PRO A 620 -15.56 43.66 -13.98
N LEU A 621 -14.53 42.92 -13.53
CA LEU A 621 -13.33 43.51 -12.94
C LEU A 621 -12.61 44.37 -13.97
N GLN A 622 -12.45 45.67 -13.68
CA GLN A 622 -11.61 46.61 -14.41
C GLN A 622 -10.40 46.92 -13.53
N SER A 623 -9.23 46.44 -13.95
CA SER A 623 -7.97 46.70 -13.22
C SER A 623 -6.80 46.77 -14.22
N GLU A 624 -5.73 47.44 -13.83
CA GLU A 624 -4.46 47.29 -14.50
C GLU A 624 -3.90 45.91 -14.20
N GLU A 625 -3.64 45.11 -15.23
CA GLU A 625 -2.99 43.84 -15.07
C GLU A 625 -1.52 44.01 -14.82
N ILE A 626 -1.02 43.52 -13.70
CA ILE A 626 0.42 43.43 -13.43
C ILE A 626 0.94 42.16 -14.07
N THR A 627 2.09 42.25 -14.71
CA THR A 627 2.75 41.14 -15.41
C THR A 627 2.71 39.83 -14.59
N PRO A 628 2.34 38.70 -15.19
CA PRO A 628 2.35 37.41 -14.52
C PRO A 628 3.70 37.12 -13.87
N VAL A 629 3.69 36.65 -12.65
CA VAL A 629 4.87 36.28 -11.88
C VAL A 629 4.85 34.77 -11.66
N ARG A 630 5.98 34.11 -11.90
CA ARG A 630 6.15 32.71 -11.53
C ARG A 630 6.30 32.59 -10.02
N THR A 631 5.56 31.66 -9.45
CA THR A 631 5.70 31.28 -8.05
C THR A 631 6.90 30.33 -7.86
N SER A 632 7.31 30.05 -6.61
CA SER A 632 8.44 29.17 -6.33
C SER A 632 8.26 27.74 -6.84
N ASP A 633 7.02 27.29 -6.97
CA ASP A 633 6.63 26.00 -7.56
C ASP A 633 6.50 26.02 -9.10
N GLY A 634 6.90 27.13 -9.73
CA GLY A 634 6.89 27.30 -11.19
C GLY A 634 5.53 27.64 -11.80
N GLN A 635 4.51 27.88 -10.99
CA GLN A 635 3.16 28.26 -11.44
C GLN A 635 3.10 29.74 -11.85
N SER A 636 2.08 30.11 -12.62
CA SER A 636 1.85 31.49 -13.03
C SER A 636 0.78 32.14 -12.15
N GLU A 637 0.96 33.38 -11.84
CA GLU A 637 0.06 34.20 -11.02
C GLU A 637 -0.16 35.55 -11.65
N THR A 638 -1.41 36.04 -11.61
CA THR A 638 -1.78 37.37 -12.09
C THR A 638 -2.15 38.27 -10.91
N ARG A 639 -1.63 39.48 -10.89
CA ARG A 639 -1.88 40.51 -9.88
C ARG A 639 -2.71 41.62 -10.48
N ARG A 640 -3.79 42.01 -9.77
CA ARG A 640 -4.66 43.08 -10.19
C ARG A 640 -4.84 44.08 -9.04
N VAL A 641 -4.54 45.36 -9.31
CA VAL A 641 -4.75 46.43 -8.33
C VAL A 641 -6.19 46.93 -8.44
N LEU A 642 -6.86 47.06 -7.30
CA LEU A 642 -8.27 47.43 -7.19
C LEU A 642 -8.43 48.58 -6.23
N GLN A 643 -9.35 49.49 -6.57
CA GLN A 643 -9.87 50.48 -5.62
C GLN A 643 -11.14 49.94 -5.01
N LEU A 644 -11.16 49.73 -3.71
CA LEU A 644 -12.28 49.19 -2.98
C LEU A 644 -12.74 50.18 -1.89
N HIS A 645 -14.06 50.27 -1.71
CA HIS A 645 -14.64 51.07 -0.66
C HIS A 645 -14.84 50.24 0.62
N LYS A 646 -14.84 50.92 1.76
CA LYS A 646 -15.18 50.30 3.04
C LYS A 646 -16.57 49.67 2.97
N GLY A 647 -16.70 48.42 3.39
CA GLY A 647 -17.95 47.67 3.45
C GLY A 647 -17.89 46.26 2.91
N TRP A 648 -19.03 45.65 2.78
CA TRP A 648 -19.19 44.35 2.20
C TRP A 648 -19.13 44.36 0.69
N HIS A 649 -18.42 43.43 0.10
CA HIS A 649 -18.29 43.20 -1.33
C HIS A 649 -18.56 41.77 -1.68
N THR A 650 -18.92 41.50 -2.94
CA THR A 650 -19.06 40.16 -3.52
C THR A 650 -17.94 39.91 -4.53
N LEU A 651 -17.44 38.67 -4.60
CA LEU A 651 -16.53 38.18 -5.65
C LEU A 651 -17.16 36.99 -6.35
N LEU A 652 -17.21 37.03 -7.68
CA LEU A 652 -17.64 35.93 -8.54
C LEU A 652 -16.50 35.59 -9.50
N LEU A 653 -16.06 34.32 -9.48
CA LEU A 653 -15.10 33.74 -10.42
C LEU A 653 -15.82 32.74 -11.34
N ILE A 654 -15.62 32.87 -12.64
CA ILE A 654 -16.22 31.99 -13.65
C ILE A 654 -15.12 31.30 -14.43
N PHE A 655 -15.17 29.97 -14.45
CA PHE A 655 -14.32 29.13 -15.27
C PHE A 655 -15.19 28.42 -16.31
N THR A 656 -14.90 28.65 -17.59
CA THR A 656 -15.59 27.98 -18.70
C THR A 656 -14.64 27.01 -19.39
N ASN A 657 -15.16 25.89 -19.82
CA ASN A 657 -14.37 24.91 -20.52
C ASN A 657 -14.22 25.29 -22.01
N THR A 658 -13.27 26.18 -22.31
CA THR A 658 -13.04 26.69 -23.67
C THR A 658 -11.86 26.08 -24.39
N THR A 659 -11.15 25.12 -23.79
CA THR A 659 -9.91 24.58 -24.40
C THR A 659 -10.08 23.16 -24.93
N ASP A 660 -10.53 23.04 -26.18
CA ASP A 660 -10.22 21.92 -27.07
C ASP A 660 -8.73 21.99 -27.50
N ARG A 661 -7.81 21.87 -26.57
CA ARG A 661 -6.41 21.60 -26.93
C ARG A 661 -6.18 20.11 -26.69
N PRO A 662 -6.06 19.30 -27.76
CA PRO A 662 -5.53 17.95 -27.63
C PRO A 662 -4.10 18.07 -27.09
N ASP A 663 -3.74 17.23 -26.16
CA ASP A 663 -2.34 17.06 -25.75
C ASP A 663 -1.55 16.70 -27.01
N SER A 664 -0.71 17.62 -27.48
CA SER A 664 0.12 17.44 -28.68
C SER A 664 1.09 16.27 -28.55
N GLN A 665 1.38 15.80 -27.34
CA GLN A 665 2.26 14.66 -27.08
C GLN A 665 1.51 13.34 -26.89
N ARG A 666 0.18 13.39 -26.63
CA ARG A 666 -0.65 12.19 -26.38
C ARG A 666 -2.05 12.34 -26.96
N PRO A 667 -2.22 12.23 -28.27
CA PRO A 667 -3.49 12.57 -28.95
C PRO A 667 -4.69 11.72 -28.52
N ASN A 668 -4.47 10.59 -27.82
CA ASN A 668 -5.53 9.70 -27.35
C ASN A 668 -5.78 9.78 -25.83
N LYS A 669 -5.09 10.66 -25.11
CA LYS A 669 -5.32 10.86 -23.67
C LYS A 669 -6.15 12.12 -23.47
N MET A 670 -7.30 11.99 -22.84
CA MET A 670 -8.05 13.16 -22.41
C MET A 670 -7.15 13.97 -21.48
N VAL A 671 -6.91 15.23 -21.83
CA VAL A 671 -6.16 16.15 -20.99
C VAL A 671 -6.95 16.33 -19.70
N ASP A 672 -6.35 16.00 -18.59
CA ASP A 672 -6.91 16.23 -17.26
C ASP A 672 -6.82 17.74 -16.96
N LEU A 673 -7.78 18.48 -17.45
CA LEU A 673 -7.91 19.92 -17.20
C LEU A 673 -8.40 20.11 -15.77
N ARG A 674 -7.50 20.06 -14.82
CA ARG A 674 -7.74 20.50 -13.45
C ARG A 674 -7.51 22.01 -13.39
N PRO A 675 -8.54 22.84 -13.32
CA PRO A 675 -8.31 24.24 -13.04
C PRO A 675 -7.81 24.36 -11.60
N ARG A 676 -6.53 24.53 -11.46
CA ARG A 676 -5.93 24.97 -10.21
C ARG A 676 -5.98 26.47 -10.20
N SER A 677 -6.96 27.04 -9.53
CA SER A 677 -7.08 28.50 -9.39
C SER A 677 -6.91 28.86 -7.92
N ALA A 678 -6.21 29.94 -7.68
CA ALA A 678 -6.08 30.56 -6.38
C ALA A 678 -6.53 32.01 -6.44
N ALA A 679 -7.24 32.48 -5.43
CA ALA A 679 -7.62 33.88 -5.30
C ALA A 679 -7.32 34.37 -3.87
N VAL A 680 -6.68 35.52 -3.79
CA VAL A 680 -6.35 36.18 -2.51
C VAL A 680 -6.51 37.68 -2.68
N LEU A 681 -7.07 38.33 -1.68
CA LEU A 681 -7.23 39.77 -1.64
C LEU A 681 -6.46 40.35 -0.45
N VAL A 682 -5.55 41.27 -0.71
CA VAL A 682 -4.63 41.84 0.29
C VAL A 682 -4.62 43.36 0.21
N ALA A 683 -4.54 44.03 1.35
CA ALA A 683 -4.34 45.47 1.41
C ALA A 683 -2.97 45.89 0.85
N LEU A 684 -2.92 46.88 0.00
CA LEU A 684 -1.73 47.35 -0.70
C LEU A 684 -0.71 48.14 0.19
N ALA A 685 -0.87 48.15 1.49
CA ALA A 685 0.02 48.85 2.43
C ALA A 685 1.46 48.29 2.44
N ASP A 686 1.68 47.08 1.94
CA ASP A 686 2.98 46.46 1.89
C ASP A 686 3.67 46.70 0.54
N SER A 687 4.81 47.42 0.55
CA SER A 687 5.60 47.73 -0.65
C SER A 687 6.14 46.47 -1.34
N ALA A 688 6.32 45.37 -0.64
CA ALA A 688 6.77 44.09 -1.21
C ALA A 688 5.72 43.48 -2.16
N LEU A 689 4.43 43.73 -1.95
CA LEU A 689 3.34 43.28 -2.82
C LEU A 689 3.25 44.10 -4.12
N ARG A 690 3.88 45.27 -4.18
CA ARG A 690 4.00 46.06 -5.41
C ARG A 690 5.14 45.58 -6.32
N SER A 691 6.07 44.79 -5.79
CA SER A 691 7.19 44.23 -6.56
C SER A 691 6.77 42.97 -7.32
N HIS A 692 7.55 42.56 -8.31
CA HIS A 692 7.37 41.28 -9.03
C HIS A 692 7.86 40.07 -8.22
N THR A 693 8.01 40.20 -6.89
CA THR A 693 8.38 39.08 -6.02
C THR A 693 7.30 38.02 -6.00
N PRO A 694 7.63 36.75 -6.11
CA PRO A 694 6.63 35.67 -6.04
C PRO A 694 5.77 35.76 -4.77
N TYR A 695 4.47 35.54 -4.93
CA TYR A 695 3.48 35.68 -3.86
C TYR A 695 3.83 34.83 -2.62
N ASP A 696 4.20 33.59 -2.82
CA ASP A 696 4.55 32.64 -1.78
C ASP A 696 5.80 33.02 -0.97
N SER A 697 6.79 33.68 -1.58
CA SER A 697 7.94 34.22 -0.86
C SER A 697 7.61 35.45 0.00
N VAL A 698 6.55 36.20 -0.34
CA VAL A 698 6.11 37.38 0.41
C VAL A 698 5.13 37.00 1.52
N ILE A 699 4.16 36.11 1.23
CA ILE A 699 3.06 35.77 2.14
C ILE A 699 3.36 34.54 2.99
N GLY A 700 4.24 33.64 2.56
CA GLY A 700 4.68 32.52 3.36
C GLY A 700 5.29 32.87 4.72
N MET A 701 5.65 34.15 4.94
CA MET A 701 6.27 34.57 6.17
C MET A 701 5.35 35.34 7.16
N LYS A 702 4.27 35.98 6.72
CA LYS A 702 3.34 36.70 7.61
C LYS A 702 1.94 36.86 7.02
N TRP A 703 0.94 36.48 7.74
CA TRP A 703 -0.49 36.67 7.46
C TRP A 703 -0.97 38.08 7.80
N ILE A 704 -0.36 39.13 7.31
CA ILE A 704 -0.72 40.47 7.67
C ILE A 704 -1.54 41.07 6.54
N GLY A 705 -2.79 41.49 6.83
CA GLY A 705 -3.61 42.27 5.96
C GLY A 705 -4.48 41.53 4.95
N HIS A 706 -4.68 40.22 5.09
CA HIS A 706 -5.60 39.46 4.24
C HIS A 706 -7.06 39.79 4.56
N LEU A 707 -7.84 40.03 3.51
CA LEU A 707 -9.29 40.04 3.64
C LEU A 707 -9.79 38.61 3.56
N LEU A 708 -10.53 38.17 4.55
CA LEU A 708 -11.04 36.81 4.60
C LEU A 708 -12.35 36.70 3.80
N PHE A 709 -12.46 35.63 3.03
CA PHE A 709 -13.67 35.30 2.32
C PHE A 709 -14.66 34.58 3.24
N THR A 710 -15.94 34.82 3.05
CA THR A 710 -17.04 34.16 3.76
C THR A 710 -18.21 33.92 2.83
N ASN A 711 -18.99 32.87 3.04
CA ASN A 711 -20.21 32.64 2.27
C ASN A 711 -21.42 33.47 2.72
N GLN A 712 -21.27 34.31 3.77
CA GLN A 712 -22.33 35.10 4.35
C GLN A 712 -21.93 36.57 4.48
N GLU A 713 -22.80 37.45 4.08
CA GLU A 713 -22.70 38.87 4.38
C GLU A 713 -23.13 39.12 5.84
N GLY A 714 -22.37 39.92 6.59
CA GLY A 714 -22.69 40.33 7.92
C GLY A 714 -21.85 39.64 9.00
N ARG A 715 -22.29 39.79 10.27
CA ARG A 715 -21.58 39.17 11.39
C ARG A 715 -21.85 37.67 11.47
N PRO A 716 -20.81 36.84 11.74
CA PRO A 716 -20.97 35.42 11.95
C PRO A 716 -22.00 35.12 13.04
N GLN A 717 -22.80 34.08 12.85
CA GLN A 717 -23.81 33.64 13.82
C GLN A 717 -23.17 32.77 14.88
N LYS A 718 -23.68 32.91 16.14
CA LYS A 718 -23.33 31.94 17.19
C LYS A 718 -23.60 30.52 16.70
N THR A 719 -22.59 29.67 16.82
CA THR A 719 -22.61 28.30 16.30
C THR A 719 -22.40 27.32 17.45
N VAL A 720 -23.20 26.28 17.46
CA VAL A 720 -23.08 25.14 18.37
C VAL A 720 -22.19 24.10 17.70
N TYR A 721 -21.17 23.59 18.40
CA TYR A 721 -20.28 22.54 18.00
C TYR A 721 -20.41 21.36 18.93
N ARG A 722 -20.47 20.16 18.39
CA ARG A 722 -20.58 18.91 19.16
C ARG A 722 -19.54 17.89 18.72
N PHE A 723 -18.99 17.18 19.71
CA PHE A 723 -18.00 16.12 19.49
C PHE A 723 -17.95 15.17 20.70
N LYS A 724 -17.22 14.05 20.53
CA LYS A 724 -16.90 13.11 21.63
C LYS A 724 -15.40 13.17 21.93
N THR A 725 -15.02 13.04 23.19
CA THR A 725 -13.63 13.04 23.66
C THR A 725 -12.99 11.65 23.57
N ALA A 726 -11.74 11.55 24.02
CA ALA A 726 -11.12 10.28 24.40
C ALA A 726 -11.47 9.92 25.85
N PRO A 727 -11.31 8.65 26.30
CA PRO A 727 -11.46 8.25 27.70
C PRO A 727 -10.39 8.88 28.57
N GLY A 728 -10.68 9.06 29.88
CA GLY A 728 -9.73 9.62 30.84
C GLY A 728 -9.61 11.15 30.83
N LEU A 729 -10.57 11.89 30.24
CA LEU A 729 -10.48 13.34 30.07
C LEU A 729 -10.33 14.08 31.41
N MET A 730 -9.27 14.90 31.48
CA MET A 730 -8.99 15.84 32.61
C MET A 730 -9.16 17.30 32.22
N ALA A 731 -8.72 17.67 31.01
CA ALA A 731 -8.85 19.01 30.47
C ALA A 731 -8.87 19.03 28.94
N MET A 732 -9.32 20.14 28.37
CA MET A 732 -9.28 20.44 26.93
C MET A 732 -8.64 21.80 26.71
N GLU A 733 -7.77 21.91 25.68
CA GLU A 733 -7.21 23.18 25.23
C GLU A 733 -7.74 23.52 23.84
N LEU A 734 -8.24 24.73 23.69
CA LEU A 734 -8.91 25.25 22.50
C LEU A 734 -8.17 26.49 22.01
N HIS A 735 -7.93 26.56 20.69
CA HIS A 735 -7.53 27.79 20.02
C HIS A 735 -8.58 28.13 18.96
N ILE A 736 -9.35 29.19 19.19
CA ILE A 736 -10.47 29.55 18.32
C ILE A 736 -10.35 31.00 17.83
N ALA A 737 -10.69 31.23 16.57
CA ALA A 737 -10.91 32.57 16.04
C ALA A 737 -12.31 33.03 16.41
N GLY A 738 -12.44 33.62 17.59
CA GLY A 738 -13.70 34.06 18.12
C GLY A 738 -13.80 33.96 19.63
N LYS A 739 -15.03 33.97 20.15
CA LYS A 739 -15.33 33.94 21.59
C LYS A 739 -16.03 32.64 21.97
N LEU A 740 -15.52 31.95 22.99
CA LEU A 740 -16.24 30.87 23.66
C LEU A 740 -17.32 31.47 24.57
N ASP A 741 -18.58 31.27 24.21
CA ASP A 741 -19.71 31.78 25.00
C ASP A 741 -20.08 30.81 26.14
N LYS A 742 -20.15 29.50 25.86
CA LYS A 742 -20.51 28.44 26.84
C LYS A 742 -19.94 27.09 26.44
N ALA A 743 -19.78 26.21 27.42
CA ALA A 743 -19.38 24.81 27.26
C ALA A 743 -20.25 23.88 28.12
N TRP A 744 -20.55 22.70 27.61
CA TRP A 744 -21.24 21.62 28.32
C TRP A 744 -20.48 20.30 28.12
N VAL A 745 -20.41 19.52 29.21
CA VAL A 745 -19.84 18.15 29.15
C VAL A 745 -20.90 17.20 29.73
N ASN A 746 -21.24 16.19 28.98
CA ASN A 746 -22.33 15.25 29.32
C ASN A 746 -23.66 15.95 29.70
N GLY A 747 -23.95 17.07 29.02
CA GLY A 747 -25.16 17.86 29.23
C GLY A 747 -25.12 18.83 30.42
N THR A 748 -24.06 18.80 31.21
CA THR A 748 -23.84 19.71 32.34
C THR A 748 -23.04 20.94 31.88
N GLU A 749 -23.57 22.17 32.15
CA GLU A 749 -22.85 23.40 31.84
C GLU A 749 -21.61 23.55 32.71
N ILE A 750 -20.49 23.84 32.09
CA ILE A 750 -19.20 24.08 32.78
C ILE A 750 -19.19 25.50 33.34
N GLU A 751 -18.87 25.63 34.62
CA GLU A 751 -18.83 26.93 35.28
C GLU A 751 -17.62 27.76 34.79
N ALA A 752 -17.90 28.88 34.09
CA ALA A 752 -16.88 29.68 33.45
C ALA A 752 -15.82 30.25 34.40
N LYS A 753 -16.23 30.62 35.64
CA LYS A 753 -15.34 31.28 36.60
C LYS A 753 -14.31 30.36 37.24
N THR A 754 -14.64 29.08 37.36
CA THR A 754 -13.81 28.09 38.08
C THR A 754 -13.12 27.06 37.15
N ASN A 755 -13.71 26.80 36.00
CA ASN A 755 -13.31 25.69 35.15
C ASN A 755 -12.92 26.08 33.72
N ILE A 756 -13.06 27.38 33.36
CA ILE A 756 -12.62 27.89 32.04
C ILE A 756 -11.56 28.97 32.29
N GLU A 757 -10.35 28.66 31.93
CA GLU A 757 -9.21 29.58 31.95
C GLU A 757 -9.04 30.18 30.53
N VAL A 758 -8.93 31.53 30.48
CA VAL A 758 -8.54 32.26 29.29
C VAL A 758 -7.02 32.40 29.34
N ILE A 759 -6.31 31.73 28.45
CA ILE A 759 -4.83 31.70 28.45
C ILE A 759 -4.28 33.02 27.90
N ASP A 760 -4.92 33.54 26.84
CA ASP A 760 -4.55 34.82 26.23
C ASP A 760 -5.74 35.44 25.48
N ASP A 761 -5.55 36.71 25.06
CA ASP A 761 -6.55 37.45 24.29
C ASP A 761 -6.70 36.98 22.83
N ALA A 762 -5.86 36.03 22.38
CA ALA A 762 -5.86 35.48 21.01
C ALA A 762 -6.82 34.31 20.79
N GLY A 763 -7.70 34.03 21.76
CA GLY A 763 -8.72 32.97 21.64
C GLY A 763 -8.28 31.61 22.16
N HIS A 764 -7.26 31.56 23.01
CA HIS A 764 -6.85 30.33 23.69
C HIS A 764 -7.61 30.14 25.00
N TYR A 765 -8.25 28.98 25.12
CA TYR A 765 -9.03 28.59 26.33
C TYR A 765 -8.57 27.21 26.81
N ARG A 766 -8.61 27.04 28.15
CA ARG A 766 -8.44 25.75 28.79
C ARG A 766 -9.67 25.44 29.62
N ILE A 767 -10.31 24.31 29.39
CA ILE A 767 -11.47 23.82 30.12
C ILE A 767 -11.05 22.65 30.98
N VAL A 768 -11.12 22.78 32.30
CA VAL A 768 -10.67 21.77 33.24
C VAL A 768 -11.87 21.03 33.84
N MET A 769 -11.79 19.70 33.89
CA MET A 769 -12.81 18.86 34.51
C MET A 769 -12.62 18.85 36.04
N PRO A 770 -13.69 18.94 36.85
CA PRO A 770 -13.58 18.82 38.30
C PRO A 770 -12.97 17.51 38.76
N THR A 771 -13.22 16.44 38.02
CA THR A 771 -12.64 15.09 38.20
C THR A 771 -12.41 14.48 36.84
N ALA A 772 -11.41 13.61 36.72
CA ALA A 772 -11.17 12.85 35.47
C ALA A 772 -12.42 12.06 35.09
N LEU A 773 -12.76 12.09 33.78
CA LEU A 773 -13.91 11.37 33.23
C LEU A 773 -13.41 10.06 32.64
N PRO A 774 -13.66 8.90 33.27
CA PRO A 774 -13.02 7.65 32.85
C PRO A 774 -13.42 7.19 31.43
N GLN A 775 -14.67 7.44 31.04
CA GLN A 775 -15.19 7.04 29.74
C GLN A 775 -15.23 8.21 28.74
N THR A 776 -15.39 7.90 27.46
CA THR A 776 -15.61 8.89 26.39
C THR A 776 -16.81 9.78 26.72
N SER A 777 -16.64 11.09 26.63
CA SER A 777 -17.66 12.09 27.02
C SER A 777 -18.15 12.89 25.81
N SER A 778 -19.42 13.32 25.88
CA SER A 778 -20.01 14.21 24.87
C SER A 778 -19.78 15.67 25.28
N VAL A 779 -19.21 16.46 24.38
CA VAL A 779 -18.96 17.89 24.58
C VAL A 779 -19.78 18.71 23.61
N THR A 780 -20.30 19.82 24.11
CA THR A 780 -21.00 20.82 23.31
C THR A 780 -20.42 22.20 23.62
N LEU A 781 -20.03 22.96 22.60
CA LEU A 781 -19.51 24.31 22.70
C LEU A 781 -20.43 25.27 21.97
N LEU A 782 -20.66 26.46 22.55
CA LEU A 782 -21.29 27.59 21.86
C LEU A 782 -20.22 28.65 21.63
N ILE A 783 -19.97 28.97 20.37
CA ILE A 783 -18.90 29.88 19.93
C ILE A 783 -19.51 31.00 19.07
N THR A 784 -19.02 32.22 19.24
CA THR A 784 -19.24 33.34 18.33
C THR A 784 -17.97 33.49 17.49
N PRO A 785 -17.92 32.99 16.23
CA PRO A 785 -16.72 33.10 15.41
C PRO A 785 -16.45 34.52 14.95
N GLU A 786 -15.22 34.78 14.50
CA GLU A 786 -14.87 35.99 13.77
C GLU A 786 -15.30 35.92 12.28
N ILE A 787 -15.31 37.07 11.60
CA ILE A 787 -15.63 37.14 10.18
C ILE A 787 -14.60 36.32 9.39
N GLY A 788 -15.07 35.48 8.47
CA GLY A 788 -14.22 34.61 7.64
C GLY A 788 -13.82 33.28 8.28
N PHE A 789 -14.24 33.03 9.53
CA PHE A 789 -13.99 31.77 10.24
C PHE A 789 -15.28 30.95 10.41
N ASP A 790 -16.06 30.86 9.33
CA ASP A 790 -17.31 30.10 9.30
C ASP A 790 -17.06 28.59 9.41
N GLY A 791 -18.02 27.85 9.99
CA GLY A 791 -17.90 26.41 10.19
C GLY A 791 -16.78 26.03 11.14
N ALA A 792 -16.08 24.94 10.87
CA ALA A 792 -14.96 24.49 11.71
C ALA A 792 -13.65 25.29 11.48
N ALA A 793 -13.63 26.27 10.58
CA ALA A 793 -12.55 27.26 10.47
C ALA A 793 -12.42 28.10 11.77
N ALA A 794 -13.48 28.17 12.58
CA ALA A 794 -13.42 28.79 13.92
C ALA A 794 -12.34 28.13 14.81
N PHE A 795 -12.01 26.85 14.58
CA PHE A 795 -10.90 26.18 15.30
C PHE A 795 -9.62 26.32 14.47
N ILE A 796 -8.69 27.13 14.98
CA ILE A 796 -7.39 27.38 14.35
C ILE A 796 -6.52 26.12 14.43
N ASP A 797 -6.55 25.45 15.60
CA ASP A 797 -5.85 24.22 15.88
C ASP A 797 -6.83 23.12 16.31
N PRO A 798 -6.44 21.82 16.27
CA PRO A 798 -7.22 20.77 16.90
C PRO A 798 -7.44 21.06 18.37
N ILE A 799 -8.57 20.60 18.93
CA ILE A 799 -8.75 20.64 20.39
C ILE A 799 -7.86 19.57 21.02
N ARG A 800 -6.88 19.97 21.80
CA ARG A 800 -6.01 19.06 22.55
C ARG A 800 -6.76 18.50 23.75
N LEU A 801 -6.70 17.19 23.95
CA LEU A 801 -7.27 16.50 25.10
C LEU A 801 -6.15 16.09 26.06
N ILE A 802 -6.24 16.52 27.31
CA ILE A 802 -5.37 16.09 28.39
C ILE A 802 -6.09 14.97 29.12
N CYS A 803 -5.60 13.76 29.00
CA CYS A 803 -6.22 12.56 29.53
C CYS A 803 -5.28 11.85 30.52
N SER A 804 -5.89 11.24 31.55
CA SER A 804 -5.28 10.26 32.45
C SER A 804 -5.73 8.84 32.05
N THR A 805 -5.55 7.86 32.91
CA THR A 805 -6.12 6.53 32.80
C THR A 805 -7.63 6.60 32.64
N GLY A 806 -8.13 5.93 31.56
CA GLY A 806 -9.55 5.81 31.27
C GLY A 806 -10.03 4.35 31.30
N LEU A 807 -11.28 4.15 30.91
CA LEU A 807 -11.92 2.83 30.78
C LEU A 807 -12.48 2.65 29.37
N MET A 808 -12.18 1.50 28.74
CA MET A 808 -12.68 1.17 27.41
C MET A 808 -12.69 -0.36 27.21
N GLU A 809 -13.67 -0.89 26.49
CA GLU A 809 -13.63 -2.27 26.02
C GLU A 809 -12.55 -2.49 24.95
N ALA A 810 -12.04 -3.72 24.84
CA ALA A 810 -11.21 -4.11 23.71
C ALA A 810 -12.02 -3.98 22.40
N GLY A 811 -11.40 -3.46 21.35
CA GLY A 811 -12.06 -3.19 20.09
C GLY A 811 -11.30 -2.15 19.25
N ASP A 812 -11.92 -1.80 18.13
CA ASP A 812 -11.40 -0.78 17.22
C ASP A 812 -11.57 0.62 17.85
N TRP A 813 -10.47 1.20 18.33
CA TRP A 813 -10.55 2.52 18.98
C TRP A 813 -10.91 3.64 18.02
N SER A 814 -10.73 3.46 16.70
CA SER A 814 -11.14 4.47 15.70
C SER A 814 -12.66 4.76 15.74
N LYS A 815 -13.44 3.90 16.36
CA LYS A 815 -14.90 4.07 16.57
C LYS A 815 -15.22 4.81 17.87
N ASN A 816 -14.21 5.21 18.64
CA ASN A 816 -14.35 5.78 19.98
C ASN A 816 -13.99 7.28 20.02
N GLY A 817 -14.92 8.14 19.61
CA GLY A 817 -14.79 9.59 19.74
C GLY A 817 -13.53 10.14 19.08
N ALA A 818 -12.75 10.92 19.84
CA ALA A 818 -11.52 11.55 19.35
C ALA A 818 -10.41 10.55 18.96
N LEU A 819 -10.49 9.31 19.41
CA LEU A 819 -9.50 8.27 19.06
C LEU A 819 -9.50 7.91 17.57
N LEU A 820 -10.52 8.30 16.81
CA LEU A 820 -10.51 8.21 15.34
C LEU A 820 -9.26 8.88 14.74
N HIS A 821 -8.77 9.96 15.35
CA HIS A 821 -7.64 10.75 14.85
C HIS A 821 -6.35 10.52 15.64
N TYR A 822 -6.35 9.60 16.60
CA TYR A 822 -5.20 9.31 17.46
C TYR A 822 -4.31 8.23 16.83
N SER A 823 -3.08 8.61 16.50
CA SER A 823 -1.99 7.70 16.10
C SER A 823 -0.95 7.68 17.20
N GLY A 824 -0.72 6.52 17.78
CA GLY A 824 0.19 6.36 18.92
C GLY A 824 0.11 4.97 19.51
N GLY A 825 0.51 4.86 20.78
CA GLY A 825 0.38 3.66 21.59
C GLY A 825 -0.78 3.76 22.59
N MET A 826 -1.23 2.61 23.08
CA MET A 826 -2.21 2.51 24.16
C MET A 826 -1.92 1.29 25.01
N TYR A 827 -1.77 1.51 26.30
CA TYR A 827 -1.78 0.43 27.28
C TYR A 827 -3.20 -0.03 27.53
N TYR A 828 -3.36 -1.35 27.61
CA TYR A 828 -4.54 -2.06 28.12
C TYR A 828 -4.10 -2.88 29.33
N ARG A 829 -4.69 -2.61 30.49
CA ARG A 829 -4.34 -3.28 31.75
C ARG A 829 -5.57 -3.93 32.35
N ARG A 830 -5.39 -5.15 32.83
CA ARG A 830 -6.46 -5.90 33.50
C ARG A 830 -5.93 -6.99 34.42
N SER A 831 -6.62 -7.22 35.54
CA SER A 831 -6.39 -8.37 36.43
C SER A 831 -7.26 -9.55 36.03
N ILE A 832 -6.68 -10.77 36.12
CA ILE A 832 -7.35 -12.05 35.94
C ILE A 832 -7.04 -12.96 37.12
N ASN A 833 -7.98 -13.85 37.48
CA ASN A 833 -7.76 -14.84 38.54
C ASN A 833 -7.62 -16.23 37.94
N LEU A 834 -6.55 -16.95 38.28
CA LEU A 834 -6.27 -18.31 37.82
C LEU A 834 -5.99 -19.23 39.00
N THR A 835 -6.46 -20.47 38.90
CA THR A 835 -6.15 -21.51 39.88
C THR A 835 -4.83 -22.20 39.55
N GLU A 836 -4.23 -22.87 40.52
CA GLU A 836 -3.04 -23.73 40.30
C GLU A 836 -3.30 -24.80 39.22
N THR A 837 -4.53 -25.33 39.16
CA THR A 837 -4.96 -26.31 38.16
C THR A 837 -5.00 -25.70 36.75
N ASP A 838 -5.43 -24.45 36.61
CA ASP A 838 -5.45 -23.77 35.31
C ASP A 838 -4.02 -23.55 34.79
N ILE A 839 -3.13 -23.11 35.64
CA ILE A 839 -1.72 -22.84 35.30
C ILE A 839 -0.99 -24.14 34.92
N ALA A 840 -1.22 -25.23 35.68
CA ALA A 840 -0.61 -26.54 35.41
C ALA A 840 -0.99 -27.12 34.02
N ARG A 841 -2.07 -26.66 33.42
CA ARG A 841 -2.50 -27.04 32.06
C ARG A 841 -1.68 -26.34 30.95
N GLY A 842 -0.94 -25.29 31.27
CA GLY A 842 -0.34 -24.40 30.30
C GLY A 842 -1.39 -23.39 29.79
N VAL A 843 -1.01 -22.11 29.82
CA VAL A 843 -1.89 -20.98 29.50
C VAL A 843 -1.28 -20.16 28.37
N GLU A 844 -1.92 -20.17 27.21
CA GLU A 844 -1.59 -19.30 26.09
C GLU A 844 -2.54 -18.11 26.06
N LEU A 845 -2.01 -16.89 26.04
CA LEU A 845 -2.78 -15.68 25.82
C LEU A 845 -2.95 -15.46 24.33
N ASP A 846 -4.19 -15.46 23.87
CA ASP A 846 -4.60 -15.15 22.50
C ASP A 846 -5.26 -13.77 22.47
N LEU A 847 -4.66 -12.81 21.78
CA LEU A 847 -5.17 -11.46 21.62
C LEU A 847 -6.13 -11.30 20.43
N GLY A 848 -6.36 -12.41 19.68
CA GLY A 848 -7.14 -12.35 18.45
C GLY A 848 -6.46 -11.44 17.42
N LYS A 849 -7.11 -10.33 17.07
CA LYS A 849 -6.57 -9.33 16.14
C LYS A 849 -6.02 -8.12 16.88
N VAL A 850 -4.82 -7.69 16.49
CA VAL A 850 -4.15 -6.47 16.97
C VAL A 850 -3.74 -5.62 15.76
N VAL A 851 -3.84 -4.30 15.88
CA VAL A 851 -3.39 -3.34 14.89
C VAL A 851 -2.53 -2.26 15.56
N SER A 852 -1.21 -2.19 15.31
CA SER A 852 -0.36 -2.93 14.33
C SER A 852 0.52 -3.97 15.04
N SER A 853 1.10 -3.64 16.20
CA SER A 853 2.02 -4.46 16.99
C SER A 853 1.72 -4.32 18.47
N CYS A 854 2.17 -5.29 19.28
CA CYS A 854 2.00 -5.20 20.74
C CYS A 854 3.20 -5.74 21.51
N GLU A 855 3.40 -5.19 22.72
CA GLU A 855 4.24 -5.74 23.79
C GLU A 855 3.35 -6.26 24.90
N ILE A 856 3.64 -7.43 25.43
CA ILE A 856 2.86 -8.10 26.47
C ILE A 856 3.72 -8.22 27.73
N LYS A 857 3.15 -7.82 28.87
CA LYS A 857 3.72 -8.06 30.19
C LYS A 857 2.69 -8.77 31.09
N VAL A 858 3.17 -9.70 31.87
CA VAL A 858 2.38 -10.40 32.89
C VAL A 858 3.11 -10.26 34.22
N ASN A 859 2.40 -9.74 35.22
CA ASN A 859 2.99 -9.46 36.54
C ASN A 859 4.30 -8.63 36.47
N GLY A 860 4.36 -7.67 35.51
CA GLY A 860 5.52 -6.82 35.28
C GLY A 860 6.67 -7.44 34.49
N GLN A 861 6.60 -8.73 34.16
CA GLN A 861 7.62 -9.45 33.37
C GLN A 861 7.21 -9.47 31.88
N SER A 862 8.19 -9.26 30.98
CA SER A 862 7.94 -9.25 29.54
C SER A 862 7.68 -10.68 29.00
N ALA A 863 6.51 -10.87 28.40
CA ALA A 863 6.13 -12.09 27.70
C ALA A 863 6.39 -12.00 26.18
N GLY A 864 6.87 -10.85 25.70
CA GLY A 864 7.34 -10.68 24.31
C GLY A 864 6.70 -9.55 23.54
N ILE A 865 7.24 -9.31 22.34
CA ILE A 865 6.75 -8.36 21.35
C ILE A 865 6.23 -9.16 20.15
N LEU A 866 4.96 -8.90 19.75
CA LEU A 866 4.34 -9.51 18.59
C LEU A 866 4.07 -8.44 17.52
N ILE A 867 4.47 -8.73 16.28
CA ILE A 867 4.39 -7.77 15.16
C ILE A 867 3.54 -8.29 14.00
N HIS A 868 3.00 -9.48 14.11
CA HIS A 868 2.10 -10.07 13.11
C HIS A 868 1.28 -11.23 13.74
N SER A 869 0.22 -11.66 13.07
CA SER A 869 -0.61 -12.79 13.46
C SER A 869 0.11 -14.17 13.34
N PRO A 870 -0.25 -15.16 14.19
CA PRO A 870 -1.20 -15.06 15.28
C PRO A 870 -0.62 -14.27 16.47
N PHE A 871 -1.44 -13.38 17.04
CA PHE A 871 -1.05 -12.60 18.22
C PHE A 871 -1.26 -13.44 19.50
N LYS A 872 -0.41 -14.44 19.68
CA LYS A 872 -0.45 -15.42 20.78
C LYS A 872 0.90 -15.59 21.45
N THR A 873 0.87 -15.81 22.75
CA THR A 873 2.09 -16.12 23.50
C THR A 873 1.79 -17.00 24.71
N ASP A 874 2.71 -17.92 25.01
CA ASP A 874 2.67 -18.71 26.26
C ASP A 874 3.00 -17.77 27.44
N ILE A 875 2.07 -17.61 28.34
CA ILE A 875 2.20 -16.81 29.54
C ILE A 875 2.42 -17.63 30.82
N THR A 876 2.37 -18.96 30.71
CA THR A 876 2.52 -19.89 31.84
C THR A 876 3.70 -19.56 32.78
N PRO A 877 4.91 -19.24 32.25
CA PRO A 877 6.08 -18.97 33.12
C PRO A 877 5.95 -17.75 34.02
N TYR A 878 5.00 -16.85 33.72
CA TYR A 878 4.82 -15.56 34.41
C TYR A 878 3.66 -15.56 35.39
N LEU A 879 2.87 -16.67 35.45
CA LEU A 879 1.64 -16.77 36.23
C LEU A 879 1.88 -17.34 37.62
N HIS A 880 1.04 -16.96 38.58
CA HIS A 880 0.91 -17.54 39.90
C HIS A 880 -0.57 -17.77 40.28
N PRO A 881 -0.89 -18.70 41.19
CA PRO A 881 -2.25 -18.87 41.68
C PRO A 881 -2.81 -17.59 42.31
N GLY A 882 -4.06 -17.25 41.98
CA GLY A 882 -4.72 -16.05 42.40
C GLY A 882 -4.75 -14.95 41.33
N GLU A 883 -4.63 -13.71 41.75
CA GLU A 883 -4.70 -12.53 40.86
C GLU A 883 -3.42 -12.33 40.07
N ASN A 884 -3.54 -12.22 38.75
CA ASN A 884 -2.44 -11.90 37.83
C ASN A 884 -2.78 -10.64 37.01
N ARG A 885 -1.82 -9.73 36.87
CA ARG A 885 -1.99 -8.50 36.11
C ARG A 885 -1.44 -8.66 34.68
N ILE A 886 -2.29 -8.51 33.68
CA ILE A 886 -1.89 -8.46 32.27
C ILE A 886 -1.81 -7.00 31.83
N GLU A 887 -0.71 -6.63 31.17
CA GLU A 887 -0.51 -5.34 30.53
C GLU A 887 -0.13 -5.58 29.06
N ILE A 888 -0.86 -4.94 28.14
CA ILE A 888 -0.66 -5.02 26.70
C ILE A 888 -0.48 -3.59 26.16
N LEU A 889 0.69 -3.28 25.63
CA LEU A 889 0.96 -2.02 24.94
C LEU A 889 0.78 -2.25 23.44
N VAL A 890 -0.24 -1.64 22.85
CA VAL A 890 -0.52 -1.71 21.42
C VAL A 890 -0.08 -0.42 20.74
N TYR A 891 0.69 -0.50 19.67
CA TYR A 891 1.00 0.63 18.79
C TYR A 891 0.22 0.53 17.48
N SER A 892 -0.39 1.64 17.06
CA SER A 892 -1.15 1.77 15.81
C SER A 892 -0.28 2.15 14.61
N THR A 893 -0.91 2.70 13.58
CA THR A 893 -0.28 3.27 12.38
C THR A 893 -0.52 4.78 12.32
N LEU A 894 0.02 5.45 11.28
CA LEU A 894 -0.27 6.87 11.03
C LEU A 894 -1.61 7.12 10.33
N ALA A 895 -2.37 6.08 9.97
CA ALA A 895 -3.65 6.24 9.28
C ALA A 895 -4.62 7.19 9.98
N ASN A 896 -4.75 7.08 11.31
CA ASN A 896 -5.65 7.91 12.12
C ASN A 896 -5.27 9.40 12.06
N HIS A 897 -3.98 9.71 12.15
CA HIS A 897 -3.47 11.08 12.04
C HIS A 897 -3.83 11.72 10.68
N TYR A 898 -3.77 10.94 9.60
CA TYR A 898 -4.02 11.42 8.24
C TYR A 898 -5.50 11.39 7.82
N GLN A 899 -6.45 10.94 8.66
CA GLN A 899 -7.88 10.92 8.28
C GLN A 899 -8.43 12.31 7.98
N THR A 900 -7.94 13.34 8.64
CA THR A 900 -8.39 14.73 8.50
C THR A 900 -7.48 15.58 7.60
N ILE A 901 -6.37 15.02 7.14
CA ILE A 901 -5.43 15.70 6.26
C ILE A 901 -5.69 15.21 4.83
N PRO A 902 -5.81 16.10 3.84
CA PRO A 902 -5.94 15.68 2.44
C PRO A 902 -4.76 14.82 2.01
N SER A 903 -5.02 13.56 1.67
CA SER A 903 -4.01 12.57 1.28
C SER A 903 -4.62 11.51 0.38
N LEU A 904 -3.86 11.01 -0.62
CA LEU A 904 -4.20 9.84 -1.43
C LEU A 904 -3.94 8.53 -0.69
N TYR A 905 -3.16 8.57 0.37
CA TYR A 905 -2.56 7.42 1.03
C TYR A 905 -3.00 7.27 2.49
N LYS A 906 -4.18 7.78 2.86
CA LYS A 906 -4.66 7.79 4.26
C LYS A 906 -4.58 6.43 4.94
N GLY A 907 -5.01 5.39 4.25
CA GLY A 907 -5.08 4.05 4.81
C GLY A 907 -6.34 3.81 5.64
N ASP A 908 -6.43 2.57 6.15
CA ASP A 908 -7.52 2.14 7.02
C ASP A 908 -7.25 2.62 8.47
N PRO A 909 -8.16 3.38 9.11
CA PRO A 909 -7.97 3.89 10.45
C PRO A 909 -8.20 2.85 11.55
N GLU A 910 -8.54 1.59 11.21
CA GLU A 910 -8.69 0.54 12.20
C GLU A 910 -7.44 0.44 13.08
N ALA A 911 -7.61 0.49 14.41
CA ALA A 911 -6.50 0.52 15.35
C ALA A 911 -6.89 -0.05 16.72
N GLY A 912 -5.91 -0.63 17.42
CA GLY A 912 -6.07 -1.10 18.79
C GLY A 912 -6.03 -2.60 19.00
N LEU A 913 -6.44 -3.00 20.21
CA LEU A 913 -6.64 -4.39 20.61
C LEU A 913 -8.05 -4.82 20.18
N ILE A 914 -8.17 -5.30 18.95
CA ILE A 914 -9.48 -5.63 18.35
C ILE A 914 -10.10 -6.86 19.03
N GLY A 915 -9.26 -7.84 19.42
CA GLY A 915 -9.69 -9.06 20.07
C GLY A 915 -10.27 -10.14 19.10
N PRO A 916 -11.06 -11.11 19.60
CA PRO A 916 -11.36 -11.32 21.01
C PRO A 916 -10.12 -11.70 21.82
N VAL A 917 -10.01 -11.16 23.06
CA VAL A 917 -8.92 -11.52 23.97
C VAL A 917 -9.35 -12.68 24.83
N GLN A 918 -8.53 -13.74 24.87
CA GLN A 918 -8.89 -14.98 25.57
C GLN A 918 -7.66 -15.74 26.08
N LEU A 919 -7.86 -16.59 27.05
CA LEU A 919 -6.88 -17.55 27.49
C LEU A 919 -7.24 -18.93 26.89
N LEU A 920 -6.23 -19.62 26.36
CA LEU A 920 -6.34 -20.97 25.85
C LEU A 920 -5.64 -21.91 26.83
N LEU A 921 -6.38 -22.84 27.42
CA LEU A 921 -5.89 -23.84 28.37
C LEU A 921 -5.93 -25.23 27.75
N ASN A 922 -4.83 -25.94 27.76
CA ASN A 922 -4.77 -27.31 27.25
C ASN A 922 -5.68 -28.22 28.06
N ARG A 923 -6.51 -29.03 27.40
CA ARG A 923 -7.32 -30.05 28.12
C ARG A 923 -6.39 -31.12 28.68
N PRO A 924 -6.60 -31.56 29.93
CA PRO A 924 -5.84 -32.67 30.47
C PRO A 924 -6.03 -33.90 29.54
N SER A 925 -4.95 -34.60 29.20
CA SER A 925 -5.06 -35.90 28.52
C SER A 925 -5.93 -36.79 29.38
N SER A 926 -7.14 -37.13 28.91
CA SER A 926 -7.93 -38.12 29.57
C SER A 926 -7.15 -39.42 29.52
N THR A 927 -6.61 -39.82 30.62
CA THR A 927 -6.14 -41.19 30.82
C THR A 927 -7.27 -42.11 30.35
N LEU A 928 -7.02 -42.87 29.30
CA LEU A 928 -7.96 -43.89 28.82
C LEU A 928 -8.26 -44.78 30.00
N MET A 929 -9.45 -44.64 30.61
CA MET A 929 -9.99 -45.68 31.46
C MET A 929 -10.01 -46.95 30.63
N PRO A 930 -9.49 -48.07 31.11
CA PRO A 930 -9.60 -49.31 30.38
C PRO A 930 -11.10 -49.60 30.17
N ALA A 931 -11.43 -49.90 28.92
CA ALA A 931 -12.79 -50.27 28.55
C ALA A 931 -13.31 -51.39 29.48
N PRO A 932 -14.52 -51.32 30.05
CA PRO A 932 -15.09 -52.39 30.83
C PRO A 932 -15.18 -53.62 29.91
N SER A 933 -14.62 -54.73 30.40
CA SER A 933 -14.66 -56.04 29.75
C SER A 933 -16.11 -56.40 29.39
N SER A 934 -16.35 -56.62 28.11
CA SER A 934 -17.62 -57.12 27.58
C SER A 934 -17.93 -58.50 28.14
N SER A 935 -18.92 -58.59 29.02
CA SER A 935 -19.63 -59.84 29.28
C SER A 935 -20.61 -60.04 28.16
N THR A 936 -20.43 -61.17 27.46
CA THR A 936 -21.34 -61.73 26.48
C THR A 936 -22.68 -62.03 27.11
N GLU A 937 -23.78 -61.50 26.60
CA GLU A 937 -25.10 -62.14 26.60
C GLU A 937 -25.75 -61.93 25.24
N SER A 938 -26.06 -63.14 24.68
CA SER A 938 -26.82 -63.29 23.46
C SER A 938 -28.31 -63.05 23.74
N THR A 939 -29.08 -62.43 22.87
CA THR A 939 -30.28 -63.02 22.29
C THR A 939 -31.08 -62.08 21.37
N THR A 940 -31.40 -62.64 20.21
CA THR A 940 -32.62 -62.54 19.40
C THR A 940 -33.06 -61.27 18.72
N GLN A 941 -33.09 -61.45 17.43
CA GLN A 941 -33.83 -60.80 16.34
C GLN A 941 -35.20 -60.16 16.68
N SER A 942 -35.52 -59.05 16.11
CA SER A 942 -36.73 -58.88 15.32
C SER A 942 -36.60 -57.77 14.28
N SER A 943 -36.88 -58.14 13.08
CA SER A 943 -37.12 -57.36 11.88
C SER A 943 -38.30 -56.42 12.03
N ASN A 944 -38.21 -55.21 11.51
CA ASN A 944 -39.35 -54.59 10.81
C ASN A 944 -38.90 -53.49 9.84
N THR A 945 -39.20 -53.77 8.60
CA THR A 945 -39.23 -52.91 7.40
C THR A 945 -40.40 -51.91 7.47
N ALA A 946 -40.19 -50.70 7.05
CA ALA A 946 -41.20 -49.87 6.37
C ALA A 946 -40.52 -48.66 5.71
N THR A 947 -40.38 -48.72 4.49
CA THR A 947 -40.86 -48.07 3.26
C THR A 947 -41.20 -46.55 3.33
N LEU A 948 -40.46 -45.82 2.48
CA LEU A 948 -40.81 -44.74 1.56
C LEU A 948 -41.93 -43.73 1.90
N SER A 949 -41.61 -42.44 1.82
CA SER A 949 -42.32 -41.61 0.83
C SER A 949 -41.59 -40.26 0.59
N SER A 950 -41.50 -39.97 -0.68
CA SER A 950 -41.06 -38.74 -1.31
C SER A 950 -42.04 -37.59 -1.13
N LYS A 951 -41.57 -36.33 -0.97
CA LYS A 951 -42.27 -35.20 -1.58
C LYS A 951 -41.27 -34.08 -1.96
N LYS A 952 -41.35 -33.75 -3.24
CA LYS A 952 -40.79 -32.58 -3.90
C LYS A 952 -41.39 -31.29 -3.33
N GLY A 953 -40.62 -30.25 -3.23
CA GLY A 953 -41.07 -28.87 -3.09
C GLY A 953 -39.97 -27.94 -3.60
N GLN A 954 -40.11 -27.51 -4.83
CA GLN A 954 -39.35 -26.39 -5.43
C GLN A 954 -39.69 -25.10 -4.69
N ASN A 955 -38.68 -24.28 -4.42
CA ASN A 955 -38.82 -22.86 -4.69
C ASN A 955 -37.44 -22.20 -4.87
N SER A 956 -37.30 -21.62 -6.03
CA SER A 956 -36.23 -20.77 -6.51
C SER A 956 -36.28 -19.38 -5.85
N SER A 957 -35.17 -18.86 -5.40
CA SER A 957 -34.96 -17.42 -5.38
C SER A 957 -33.49 -17.11 -5.76
N SER A 958 -33.39 -16.59 -6.96
CA SER A 958 -32.19 -16.01 -7.53
C SER A 958 -31.76 -14.78 -6.74
N VAL A 959 -30.53 -14.76 -6.28
CA VAL A 959 -29.86 -13.53 -5.84
C VAL A 959 -28.77 -13.21 -6.84
N GLU A 960 -28.98 -12.18 -7.61
CA GLU A 960 -28.03 -11.57 -8.51
C GLU A 960 -26.81 -11.05 -7.73
N ARG A 961 -25.65 -11.58 -8.03
CA ARG A 961 -24.37 -10.99 -7.66
C ARG A 961 -24.03 -9.93 -8.70
N LYS A 962 -24.16 -8.66 -8.32
CA LYS A 962 -23.51 -7.55 -9.04
C LYS A 962 -21.99 -7.67 -8.88
N GLN A 963 -21.30 -7.95 -9.96
CA GLN A 963 -19.86 -7.75 -10.09
C GLN A 963 -19.57 -6.25 -10.12
N SER A 964 -18.89 -5.75 -9.10
CA SER A 964 -18.27 -4.43 -9.14
C SER A 964 -16.92 -4.53 -9.84
N GLY A 965 -16.83 -3.90 -11.01
CA GLY A 965 -15.61 -3.84 -11.80
C GLY A 965 -14.48 -3.09 -11.05
N ARG A 966 -13.34 -3.72 -10.92
CA ARG A 966 -12.08 -3.10 -10.50
C ARG A 966 -11.64 -2.11 -11.60
N ARG A 967 -11.65 -0.83 -11.29
CA ARG A 967 -10.92 0.17 -12.08
C ARG A 967 -9.45 0.14 -11.67
N GLY A 968 -8.59 -0.09 -12.66
CA GLY A 968 -7.15 -0.04 -12.48
C GLY A 968 -6.69 1.38 -12.10
N ALA A 969 -5.69 1.47 -11.23
CA ALA A 969 -5.04 2.72 -10.88
C ALA A 969 -4.34 3.33 -12.10
N PRO A 970 -4.38 4.65 -12.30
CA PRO A 970 -3.67 5.29 -13.39
C PRO A 970 -2.16 5.33 -13.06
N SER A 971 -1.34 4.91 -14.01
CA SER A 971 0.11 5.08 -13.97
C SER A 971 0.46 6.57 -13.95
N SER A 972 1.16 7.03 -12.91
CA SER A 972 1.72 8.38 -12.85
C SER A 972 2.95 8.47 -13.76
N THR A 973 2.85 9.23 -14.84
CA THR A 973 4.01 9.70 -15.59
C THR A 973 4.50 11.01 -15.00
N SER A 974 5.72 11.02 -14.47
CA SER A 974 6.43 12.25 -14.13
C SER A 974 6.92 12.95 -15.40
N PRO A 975 6.82 14.28 -15.52
CA PRO A 975 7.54 14.99 -16.55
C PRO A 975 9.00 15.13 -16.12
N GLY A 976 9.90 14.78 -17.00
CA GLY A 976 11.32 15.01 -16.84
C GLY A 976 11.67 16.50 -16.92
N ASN A 977 12.48 16.96 -16.02
CA ASN A 977 13.68 17.78 -16.22
C ASN A 977 14.64 17.46 -15.09
#